data_c6c78504bc7d6af44e39b3541b6fd9ac
#
_entry.id   c6c78504bc7d6af44e39b3541b6fd9ac
#
_cell.length_a   1.000
_cell.length_b   1.000
_cell.length_c   1.000
_cell.angle_alpha   90.00
_cell.angle_beta   90.00
_cell.angle_gamma   90.00
#
_symmetry.space_group_name_H-M   'P 1'
#
loop_
_entity.id
_entity.type
_entity.pdbx_description
1 polymer ?
#
loop_
_entity_poly.entity_id
_entity_poly.type
_entity_poly.pdbx_seq_one_letter_code
_entity_poly.pdbx_strand_id
1 'polypeptide(L)'
;MIKFPLLITTICTALLLFACSKPAEEVVKQAVIEEKTPVFETYSAEEFFKTTSVSGSSINADASAVLISNDKTGIFNAYKMPLDGSAPIQLTQSTLDSVFGVSWFPKDDRILYTADKGGDELDHLYVRELSGSITDLTPGKDLKAYFLSWHEDNKQFFVASNERDPKFFDVYRYQNDDYSRELIYRNGASYSVESISPNGQYIALSKTNSNADSNLYLADLTKADELTVLITDHQGDVEHSAYTFTGDSKQLIYSTDEFGEYKQAWAYDIKAKTKTLNYAADWDVSFTYFSKDGRYQVTGVNADAQTKIEIIDLKTKHPLALPKLPSGDLRGVNFSADASLVIFYINSDTSPSNLYVHQLGSNSIKRLTNTGNPNIIEENLVVGEIVRFKSFDGLEIPGILYKPKQAATQKVPALVWIHGGPGGQSRKGYSATIQHLVNNGYAIFRINNRGSSGYGKTFFHLDDKKHGDHDLKDVVYNKYYLQTLDWVDKDRIGVIGGSYGGYLTMAAMAFTDEFTVGVNIFGVTNWVRTLESIPPYWEAFRQSLYDELGDPSTDRERLRSISPVFFGDKVKSPVLVVQGKNDPRVLKIESDEMVESIRSGGTFVDYLVFDDEGHGFSKKANRIEASNKYLSFFKTYL
;
A
#
# COMPACT_ATOMS: atom_id res chain seq x y z
N MET A 1 2.58 -10.87 68.69
CA MET A 1 3.39 -11.00 69.91
C MET A 1 4.83 -10.68 69.59
N ILE A 2 5.43 -9.83 70.47
CA ILE A 2 6.84 -9.49 70.68
C ILE A 2 7.31 -8.34 69.77
N LYS A 3 7.25 -7.13 70.22
CA LYS A 3 7.87 -6.24 71.22
C LYS A 3 9.05 -5.46 70.69
N PHE A 4 8.85 -4.11 70.67
CA PHE A 4 9.89 -3.07 70.63
C PHE A 4 10.92 -3.21 71.78
N PRO A 5 12.07 -2.52 71.71
CA PRO A 5 12.21 -1.41 72.61
C PRO A 5 12.76 -0.11 72.02
N LEU A 6 12.24 0.95 72.62
CA LEU A 6 12.62 2.33 72.72
C LEU A 6 13.99 2.49 73.39
N LEU A 7 14.82 3.43 72.99
CA LEU A 7 15.88 3.99 73.84
C LEU A 7 15.91 5.51 73.69
N ILE A 8 15.66 6.13 74.80
CA ILE A 8 15.76 7.57 75.14
C ILE A 8 17.16 7.82 75.70
N THR A 9 17.80 8.96 75.45
CA THR A 9 18.70 9.76 76.31
C THR A 9 19.44 10.79 75.45
N THR A 10 19.75 11.99 75.77
CA THR A 10 19.60 12.90 76.91
C THR A 10 20.14 14.23 76.46
N ILE A 11 19.54 15.28 76.98
CA ILE A 11 19.84 16.71 76.82
C ILE A 11 21.20 17.03 77.41
N CYS A 12 21.99 17.90 76.71
CA CYS A 12 22.98 18.72 77.36
C CYS A 12 22.94 20.15 76.80
N THR A 13 22.46 21.03 77.67
CA THR A 13 22.37 22.48 77.55
C THR A 13 23.77 23.12 77.80
N ALA A 14 24.24 23.98 76.91
CA ALA A 14 25.27 24.93 77.21
C ALA A 14 24.91 26.28 76.59
N LEU A 15 24.57 27.23 77.44
CA LEU A 15 24.47 28.66 77.15
C LEU A 15 25.89 29.23 76.96
N LEU A 16 26.10 30.04 75.94
CA LEU A 16 27.10 31.13 75.96
C LEU A 16 26.68 32.25 75.02
N LEU A 17 26.94 33.43 75.50
CA LEU A 17 26.45 34.75 75.21
C LEU A 17 26.93 35.42 73.91
N PHE A 18 26.01 36.15 73.31
CA PHE A 18 26.09 37.43 72.59
C PHE A 18 27.37 37.86 71.81
N ALA A 19 27.15 38.06 70.51
CA ALA A 19 27.58 39.30 69.84
C ALA A 19 26.65 39.58 68.65
N CYS A 20 26.01 40.74 68.61
CA CYS A 20 25.24 41.26 67.48
C CYS A 20 26.16 41.60 66.33
N SER A 21 25.98 40.98 65.17
CA SER A 21 26.38 41.54 63.90
C SER A 21 25.26 41.27 62.89
N LYS A 22 24.80 42.33 62.19
CA LYS A 22 23.74 42.28 61.16
C LYS A 22 24.10 41.26 60.09
N PRO A 23 23.15 40.41 59.64
CA PRO A 23 23.38 39.57 58.45
C PRO A 23 23.32 40.46 57.21
N ALA A 24 24.35 40.34 56.34
CA ALA A 24 24.28 40.81 54.98
C ALA A 24 23.22 39.95 54.23
N GLU A 25 22.27 40.59 53.56
CA GLU A 25 21.38 39.95 52.61
C GLU A 25 22.21 39.40 51.44
N GLU A 26 22.46 38.11 51.44
CA GLU A 26 22.90 37.38 50.23
C GLU A 26 21.70 37.35 49.28
N VAL A 27 21.72 38.22 48.25
CA VAL A 27 20.84 38.15 47.11
C VAL A 27 21.24 36.89 46.32
N VAL A 28 20.55 35.78 46.61
CA VAL A 28 20.60 34.60 45.75
C VAL A 28 20.02 35.00 44.39
N LYS A 29 20.89 35.31 43.43
CA LYS A 29 20.52 35.37 42.03
C LYS A 29 20.06 33.98 41.63
N GLN A 30 18.75 33.73 41.63
CA GLN A 30 18.17 32.64 40.90
C GLN A 30 18.61 32.80 39.44
N ALA A 31 19.50 31.92 39.00
CA ALA A 31 19.79 31.80 37.58
C ALA A 31 18.47 31.36 36.93
N VAL A 32 17.85 32.25 36.18
CA VAL A 32 16.79 31.93 35.25
C VAL A 32 17.46 31.03 34.22
N ILE A 33 17.26 29.73 34.36
CA ILE A 33 17.55 28.78 33.29
C ILE A 33 16.54 29.12 32.19
N GLU A 34 16.98 29.91 31.19
CA GLU A 34 16.25 30.01 29.94
C GLU A 34 16.18 28.59 29.40
N GLU A 35 15.03 27.92 29.55
CA GLU A 35 14.75 26.73 28.79
C GLU A 35 14.80 27.10 27.30
N LYS A 36 15.92 26.77 26.68
CA LYS A 36 16.04 26.92 25.23
C LYS A 36 14.94 26.07 24.60
N THR A 37 13.98 26.72 23.97
CA THR A 37 12.99 26.06 23.15
C THR A 37 13.71 25.08 22.23
N PRO A 38 13.39 23.79 22.24
CA PRO A 38 14.09 22.81 21.41
C PRO A 38 13.95 23.20 19.94
N VAL A 39 15.06 23.37 19.26
CA VAL A 39 15.10 23.60 17.81
C VAL A 39 14.99 22.25 17.15
N PHE A 40 13.89 22.00 16.44
CA PHE A 40 13.69 20.79 15.67
C PHE A 40 14.29 20.98 14.28
N GLU A 41 15.18 20.06 13.89
CA GLU A 41 15.77 20.07 12.56
C GLU A 41 14.70 19.67 11.53
N THR A 42 14.55 20.50 10.50
CA THR A 42 13.63 20.26 9.38
C THR A 42 14.41 19.96 8.12
N TYR A 43 13.91 19.03 7.32
CA TYR A 43 14.51 18.62 6.06
C TYR A 43 13.61 18.97 4.89
N SER A 44 14.21 19.24 3.73
CA SER A 44 13.46 19.51 2.49
C SER A 44 12.86 18.24 1.90
N ALA A 45 11.93 18.39 0.96
CA ALA A 45 11.40 17.25 0.21
C ALA A 45 12.53 16.50 -0.52
N GLU A 46 13.49 17.24 -1.10
CA GLU A 46 14.67 16.65 -1.77
C GLU A 46 15.43 15.72 -0.83
N GLU A 47 15.62 16.10 0.45
CA GLU A 47 16.29 15.23 1.43
C GLU A 47 15.48 13.98 1.73
N PHE A 48 14.14 14.08 1.89
CA PHE A 48 13.28 12.93 2.10
C PHE A 48 13.22 11.98 0.89
N PHE A 49 13.28 12.52 -0.32
CA PHE A 49 13.26 11.74 -1.57
C PHE A 49 14.65 11.30 -2.07
N LYS A 50 15.76 11.66 -1.39
CA LYS A 50 17.06 10.99 -1.58
C LYS A 50 17.07 9.53 -1.12
N THR A 51 16.01 9.07 -0.47
CA THR A 51 15.77 7.65 -0.22
C THR A 51 15.66 6.87 -1.52
N THR A 52 15.92 5.56 -1.47
CA THR A 52 15.76 4.66 -2.62
C THR A 52 14.60 3.71 -2.36
N SER A 53 13.60 3.72 -3.23
CA SER A 53 12.55 2.69 -3.23
C SER A 53 13.09 1.43 -3.88
N VAL A 54 12.88 0.27 -3.23
CA VAL A 54 13.36 -1.03 -3.71
C VAL A 54 12.23 -2.05 -3.64
N SER A 55 12.07 -2.83 -4.70
CA SER A 55 11.12 -3.95 -4.81
C SER A 55 11.74 -5.10 -5.63
N GLY A 56 11.03 -6.25 -5.68
CA GLY A 56 11.48 -7.44 -6.40
C GLY A 56 12.17 -8.46 -5.47
N SER A 57 11.95 -9.74 -5.74
CA SER A 57 12.42 -10.82 -4.87
C SER A 57 12.79 -12.10 -5.62
N SER A 58 12.96 -12.04 -6.95
CA SER A 58 13.36 -13.21 -7.74
C SER A 58 14.84 -13.52 -7.53
N ILE A 59 15.15 -14.72 -7.03
CA ILE A 59 16.53 -15.21 -6.84
C ILE A 59 16.94 -15.95 -8.11
N ASN A 60 18.17 -15.72 -8.61
CA ASN A 60 18.66 -16.39 -9.82
C ASN A 60 19.01 -17.88 -9.55
N ALA A 61 19.29 -18.63 -10.64
CA ALA A 61 19.41 -20.07 -10.62
C ALA A 61 20.50 -20.60 -9.68
N ASP A 62 21.64 -19.90 -9.57
CA ASP A 62 22.77 -20.27 -8.73
C ASP A 62 22.70 -19.67 -7.30
N ALA A 63 21.59 -19.02 -6.96
CA ALA A 63 21.36 -18.34 -5.69
C ALA A 63 22.47 -17.33 -5.33
N SER A 64 23.08 -16.67 -6.32
CA SER A 64 24.11 -15.63 -6.13
C SER A 64 23.56 -14.21 -6.07
N ALA A 65 22.35 -13.97 -6.61
CA ALA A 65 21.78 -12.63 -6.74
C ALA A 65 20.24 -12.61 -6.70
N VAL A 66 19.70 -11.43 -6.36
CA VAL A 66 18.28 -11.11 -6.44
C VAL A 66 18.06 -10.11 -7.58
N LEU A 67 17.01 -10.31 -8.38
CA LEU A 67 16.48 -9.30 -9.28
C LEU A 67 15.66 -8.31 -8.45
N ILE A 68 16.08 -7.06 -8.44
CA ILE A 68 15.37 -5.96 -7.80
C ILE A 68 15.09 -4.85 -8.80
N SER A 69 14.09 -4.05 -8.51
CA SER A 69 13.86 -2.75 -9.14
C SER A 69 14.10 -1.65 -8.13
N ASN A 70 14.78 -0.58 -8.51
CA ASN A 70 14.95 0.58 -7.66
C ASN A 70 14.92 1.90 -8.45
N ASP A 71 14.60 2.99 -7.75
CA ASP A 71 14.45 4.33 -8.30
C ASP A 71 15.69 5.24 -8.09
N LYS A 72 16.87 4.66 -7.90
CA LYS A 72 18.11 5.42 -7.63
C LYS A 72 18.44 6.43 -8.74
N THR A 73 18.08 6.12 -9.98
CA THR A 73 18.29 6.99 -11.16
C THR A 73 17.18 8.03 -11.36
N GLY A 74 16.22 8.14 -10.44
CA GLY A 74 15.08 9.05 -10.54
C GLY A 74 13.79 8.38 -11.02
N ILE A 75 13.90 7.24 -11.70
CA ILE A 75 12.81 6.32 -12.08
C ILE A 75 13.25 4.89 -11.78
N PHE A 76 12.29 3.97 -11.76
CA PHE A 76 12.62 2.56 -11.54
C PHE A 76 13.37 1.96 -12.72
N ASN A 77 14.42 1.19 -12.42
CA ASN A 77 15.17 0.34 -13.32
C ASN A 77 15.44 -1.00 -12.64
N ALA A 78 15.67 -2.06 -13.44
CA ALA A 78 16.00 -3.38 -12.94
C ALA A 78 17.50 -3.52 -12.64
N TYR A 79 17.83 -4.20 -11.54
CA TYR A 79 19.19 -4.42 -11.06
C TYR A 79 19.39 -5.87 -10.62
N LYS A 80 20.61 -6.40 -10.86
CA LYS A 80 21.14 -7.58 -10.19
C LYS A 80 21.74 -7.16 -8.84
N MET A 81 21.17 -7.62 -7.74
CA MET A 81 21.68 -7.40 -6.39
C MET A 81 22.41 -8.64 -5.91
N PRO A 82 23.75 -8.63 -5.84
CA PRO A 82 24.52 -9.77 -5.37
C PRO A 82 24.25 -10.08 -3.89
N LEU A 83 24.11 -11.36 -3.54
CA LEU A 83 23.89 -11.82 -2.17
C LEU A 83 25.16 -11.77 -1.29
N ASP A 84 26.34 -11.66 -1.92
CA ASP A 84 27.60 -11.41 -1.22
C ASP A 84 27.71 -9.97 -0.66
N GLY A 85 26.75 -9.09 -1.02
CA GLY A 85 26.69 -7.68 -0.58
C GLY A 85 27.59 -6.74 -1.37
N SER A 86 28.13 -7.17 -2.49
CA SER A 86 28.79 -6.29 -3.45
C SER A 86 27.75 -5.33 -4.09
N ALA A 87 28.24 -4.29 -4.79
CA ALA A 87 27.39 -3.26 -5.36
C ALA A 87 26.38 -3.82 -6.38
N PRO A 88 25.14 -3.31 -6.40
CA PRO A 88 24.17 -3.75 -7.39
C PRO A 88 24.59 -3.35 -8.81
N ILE A 89 24.28 -4.22 -9.77
CA ILE A 89 24.59 -4.03 -11.20
C ILE A 89 23.29 -3.63 -11.91
N GLN A 90 23.28 -2.47 -12.56
CA GLN A 90 22.12 -2.00 -13.32
C GLN A 90 21.96 -2.81 -14.61
N LEU A 91 20.78 -3.37 -14.83
CA LEU A 91 20.44 -4.20 -15.99
C LEU A 91 19.69 -3.43 -17.06
N THR A 92 18.82 -2.50 -16.69
CA THR A 92 18.07 -1.63 -17.62
C THR A 92 18.45 -0.18 -17.41
N GLN A 93 18.36 0.64 -18.46
CA GLN A 93 18.83 2.04 -18.45
C GLN A 93 17.74 2.99 -18.97
N SER A 94 16.50 2.77 -18.53
CA SER A 94 15.40 3.68 -18.86
C SER A 94 15.62 5.05 -18.21
N THR A 95 15.26 6.11 -18.93
CA THR A 95 15.31 7.50 -18.47
C THR A 95 13.95 8.19 -18.57
N LEU A 96 12.94 7.53 -19.14
CA LEU A 96 11.60 8.08 -19.38
C LEU A 96 10.54 7.34 -18.56
N ASP A 97 10.44 6.03 -18.76
CA ASP A 97 9.40 5.20 -18.16
C ASP A 97 9.99 4.22 -17.16
N SER A 98 9.26 3.94 -16.09
CA SER A 98 9.71 3.01 -15.04
C SER A 98 9.75 1.58 -15.57
N VAL A 99 10.78 0.82 -15.19
CA VAL A 99 10.98 -0.59 -15.53
C VAL A 99 10.96 -1.42 -14.25
N PHE A 100 10.14 -2.46 -14.23
CA PHE A 100 10.00 -3.36 -13.09
C PHE A 100 10.45 -4.77 -13.44
N GLY A 101 11.55 -5.23 -12.80
CA GLY A 101 12.02 -6.61 -12.93
C GLY A 101 11.00 -7.58 -12.33
N VAL A 102 10.62 -8.57 -13.13
CA VAL A 102 9.61 -9.58 -12.79
C VAL A 102 10.28 -10.86 -12.28
N SER A 103 11.15 -11.46 -13.10
CA SER A 103 11.79 -12.73 -12.77
C SER A 103 13.08 -12.93 -13.54
N TRP A 104 14.03 -13.66 -12.91
CA TRP A 104 15.10 -14.32 -13.65
C TRP A 104 14.54 -15.49 -14.46
N PHE A 105 15.20 -15.80 -15.60
CA PHE A 105 14.99 -17.09 -16.23
C PHE A 105 15.50 -18.22 -15.34
N PRO A 106 14.83 -19.40 -15.34
CA PRO A 106 15.17 -20.48 -14.39
C PRO A 106 16.57 -21.10 -14.55
N LYS A 107 17.24 -20.88 -15.68
CA LYS A 107 18.51 -21.54 -16.02
C LYS A 107 19.64 -20.59 -16.37
N ASP A 108 19.37 -19.31 -16.52
CA ASP A 108 20.35 -18.30 -16.92
C ASP A 108 19.99 -16.91 -16.38
N ASP A 109 20.87 -15.92 -16.61
CA ASP A 109 20.74 -14.56 -16.13
C ASP A 109 19.97 -13.63 -17.11
N ARG A 110 19.13 -14.16 -18.02
CA ARG A 110 18.10 -13.36 -18.70
C ARG A 110 17.04 -12.94 -17.68
N ILE A 111 16.40 -11.82 -17.91
CA ILE A 111 15.31 -11.34 -17.05
C ILE A 111 14.04 -11.06 -17.84
N LEU A 112 12.91 -11.33 -17.21
CA LEU A 112 11.62 -10.74 -17.56
C LEU A 112 11.44 -9.43 -16.80
N TYR A 113 10.90 -8.42 -17.47
CA TYR A 113 10.51 -7.16 -16.85
C TYR A 113 9.28 -6.57 -17.53
N THR A 114 8.58 -5.67 -16.83
CA THR A 114 7.44 -4.91 -17.37
C THR A 114 7.76 -3.43 -17.43
N ALA A 115 7.11 -2.75 -18.36
CA ALA A 115 7.07 -1.29 -18.45
C ALA A 115 5.81 -0.86 -19.19
N ASP A 116 5.26 0.29 -18.78
CA ASP A 116 4.22 1.05 -19.47
C ASP A 116 4.79 2.32 -20.13
N LYS A 117 3.96 3.15 -20.73
CA LYS A 117 4.38 4.42 -21.35
C LYS A 117 3.71 5.60 -20.67
N GLY A 118 4.53 6.41 -19.98
CA GLY A 118 4.04 7.65 -19.37
C GLY A 118 2.97 7.46 -18.30
N GLY A 119 2.84 6.26 -17.72
CA GLY A 119 1.85 5.94 -16.70
C GLY A 119 0.46 5.59 -17.25
N ASP A 120 0.36 5.09 -18.50
CA ASP A 120 -0.90 4.66 -19.13
C ASP A 120 -1.41 3.30 -18.62
N GLU A 121 -0.63 2.61 -17.78
CA GLU A 121 -0.92 1.28 -17.20
C GLU A 121 -1.07 0.15 -18.22
N LEU A 122 -0.67 0.36 -19.46
CA LEU A 122 -0.65 -0.67 -20.49
C LEU A 122 0.73 -1.36 -20.52
N ASP A 123 0.98 -2.15 -19.49
CA ASP A 123 2.25 -2.85 -19.33
C ASP A 123 2.47 -3.89 -20.39
N HIS A 124 3.63 -3.84 -21.06
CA HIS A 124 4.15 -4.91 -21.89
C HIS A 124 5.15 -5.77 -21.11
N LEU A 125 5.29 -7.02 -21.51
CA LEU A 125 6.30 -7.94 -20.99
C LEU A 125 7.49 -8.00 -21.91
N TYR A 126 8.68 -7.78 -21.37
CA TYR A 126 9.95 -7.75 -22.10
C TYR A 126 10.92 -8.81 -21.57
N VAL A 127 11.79 -9.27 -22.47
CA VAL A 127 13.01 -10.01 -22.11
C VAL A 127 14.23 -9.12 -22.32
N ARG A 128 15.12 -9.10 -21.34
CA ARG A 128 16.51 -8.65 -21.54
C ARG A 128 17.41 -9.87 -21.65
N GLU A 129 18.03 -10.02 -22.79
CA GLU A 129 18.96 -11.09 -23.13
C GLU A 129 20.30 -10.96 -22.39
N LEU A 130 21.09 -12.03 -22.36
CA LEU A 130 22.45 -12.02 -21.80
C LEU A 130 23.37 -11.02 -22.53
N SER A 131 23.16 -10.81 -23.83
CA SER A 131 23.85 -9.78 -24.63
C SER A 131 23.49 -8.35 -24.21
N GLY A 132 22.39 -8.17 -23.50
CA GLY A 132 21.80 -6.87 -23.18
C GLY A 132 20.76 -6.39 -24.18
N SER A 133 20.52 -7.12 -25.28
CA SER A 133 19.42 -6.82 -26.21
C SER A 133 18.05 -7.05 -25.53
N ILE A 134 17.05 -6.34 -26.03
CA ILE A 134 15.69 -6.34 -25.48
C ILE A 134 14.73 -6.85 -26.53
N THR A 135 13.83 -7.75 -26.12
CA THR A 135 12.73 -8.27 -26.93
C THR A 135 11.40 -7.96 -26.25
N ASP A 136 10.49 -7.29 -26.95
CA ASP A 136 9.09 -7.16 -26.52
C ASP A 136 8.36 -8.46 -26.85
N LEU A 137 7.89 -9.16 -25.81
CA LEU A 137 7.15 -10.42 -25.95
C LEU A 137 5.69 -10.22 -26.28
N THR A 138 5.17 -9.05 -26.02
CA THR A 138 3.75 -8.71 -26.18
C THR A 138 3.58 -7.43 -27.01
N PRO A 139 4.14 -7.42 -28.25
CA PRO A 139 4.11 -6.22 -29.09
C PRO A 139 2.68 -5.91 -29.52
N GLY A 140 2.29 -4.64 -29.50
CA GLY A 140 0.98 -4.17 -29.93
C GLY A 140 0.68 -2.76 -29.45
N LYS A 141 -0.54 -2.34 -29.70
CA LYS A 141 -1.12 -1.11 -29.15
C LYS A 141 -2.27 -1.46 -28.25
N ASP A 142 -2.50 -0.63 -27.23
CA ASP A 142 -3.68 -0.69 -26.38
C ASP A 142 -3.90 -2.07 -25.73
N LEU A 143 -2.81 -2.78 -25.45
CA LEU A 143 -2.84 -4.06 -24.75
C LEU A 143 -2.09 -3.97 -23.42
N LYS A 144 -2.50 -4.86 -22.51
CA LYS A 144 -1.84 -5.09 -21.23
C LYS A 144 -1.49 -6.56 -21.09
N ALA A 145 -0.28 -6.84 -20.58
CA ALA A 145 0.17 -8.20 -20.35
C ALA A 145 0.90 -8.34 -19.02
N TYR A 146 0.82 -9.51 -18.41
CA TYR A 146 1.55 -9.82 -17.19
C TYR A 146 1.98 -11.28 -17.13
N PHE A 147 3.13 -11.50 -16.52
CA PHE A 147 3.68 -12.82 -16.26
C PHE A 147 2.86 -13.52 -15.17
N LEU A 148 2.49 -14.77 -15.39
CA LEU A 148 1.78 -15.61 -14.41
C LEU A 148 2.76 -16.45 -13.60
N SER A 149 3.47 -17.36 -14.26
CA SER A 149 4.45 -18.24 -13.60
C SER A 149 5.36 -18.96 -14.61
N TRP A 150 6.42 -19.56 -14.09
CA TRP A 150 7.20 -20.57 -14.79
C TRP A 150 6.51 -21.92 -14.70
N HIS A 151 6.58 -22.70 -15.78
CA HIS A 151 6.23 -24.12 -15.75
C HIS A 151 7.28 -24.92 -14.96
N GLU A 152 6.87 -25.99 -14.29
CA GLU A 152 7.76 -26.79 -13.41
C GLU A 152 8.98 -27.39 -14.14
N ASP A 153 8.89 -27.65 -15.47
CA ASP A 153 10.01 -28.13 -16.28
C ASP A 153 11.11 -27.11 -16.53
N ASN A 154 10.88 -25.83 -16.18
CA ASN A 154 11.77 -24.69 -16.42
C ASN A 154 12.12 -24.47 -17.91
N LYS A 155 11.24 -24.86 -18.84
CA LYS A 155 11.37 -24.63 -20.28
C LYS A 155 10.29 -23.73 -20.86
N GLN A 156 9.25 -23.47 -20.11
CA GLN A 156 8.08 -22.72 -20.51
C GLN A 156 7.66 -21.73 -19.42
N PHE A 157 6.91 -20.72 -19.83
CA PHE A 157 6.26 -19.78 -18.93
C PHE A 157 4.90 -19.34 -19.45
N PHE A 158 4.08 -18.79 -18.56
CA PHE A 158 2.73 -18.39 -18.84
C PHE A 158 2.55 -16.88 -18.71
N VAL A 159 1.82 -16.32 -19.65
CA VAL A 159 1.52 -14.88 -19.74
C VAL A 159 0.02 -14.70 -19.95
N ALA A 160 -0.57 -13.80 -19.21
CA ALA A 160 -1.91 -13.31 -19.49
C ALA A 160 -1.82 -12.01 -20.31
N SER A 161 -2.61 -11.91 -21.39
CA SER A 161 -2.65 -10.73 -22.26
C SER A 161 -4.06 -10.50 -22.80
N ASN A 162 -4.45 -9.23 -22.89
CA ASN A 162 -5.71 -8.80 -23.49
C ASN A 162 -5.57 -8.38 -24.95
N GLU A 163 -4.54 -8.84 -25.64
CA GLU A 163 -4.22 -8.43 -27.02
C GLU A 163 -5.32 -8.74 -28.05
N ARG A 164 -6.12 -9.80 -27.80
CA ARG A 164 -7.24 -10.18 -28.67
C ARG A 164 -8.47 -9.30 -28.47
N ASP A 165 -8.75 -8.96 -27.22
CA ASP A 165 -9.90 -8.16 -26.79
C ASP A 165 -9.50 -7.37 -25.55
N PRO A 166 -9.56 -6.03 -25.58
CA PRO A 166 -9.12 -5.19 -24.46
C PRO A 166 -9.76 -5.50 -23.09
N LYS A 167 -10.89 -6.21 -23.10
CA LYS A 167 -11.65 -6.57 -21.88
C LYS A 167 -11.23 -7.90 -21.27
N PHE A 168 -10.65 -8.82 -22.06
CA PHE A 168 -10.47 -10.22 -21.67
C PHE A 168 -9.02 -10.65 -21.75
N PHE A 169 -8.47 -11.09 -20.64
CA PHE A 169 -7.13 -11.64 -20.58
C PHE A 169 -7.15 -13.12 -20.96
N ASP A 170 -6.58 -13.42 -22.12
CA ASP A 170 -6.28 -14.78 -22.55
C ASP A 170 -4.97 -15.26 -21.94
N VAL A 171 -4.72 -16.58 -21.87
CA VAL A 171 -3.47 -17.13 -21.37
C VAL A 171 -2.68 -17.77 -22.49
N TYR A 172 -1.42 -17.39 -22.60
CA TYR A 172 -0.45 -17.87 -23.56
C TYR A 172 0.65 -18.65 -22.85
N ARG A 173 1.09 -19.74 -23.44
CA ARG A 173 2.27 -20.51 -23.05
C ARG A 173 3.42 -20.16 -24.00
N TYR A 174 4.53 -19.69 -23.44
CA TYR A 174 5.75 -19.33 -24.16
C TYR A 174 6.83 -20.38 -23.97
N GLN A 175 7.65 -20.63 -25.01
CA GLN A 175 8.88 -21.39 -24.88
C GLN A 175 10.03 -20.48 -24.44
N ASN A 176 10.94 -20.99 -23.58
CA ASN A 176 12.06 -20.18 -23.07
C ASN A 176 13.15 -19.92 -24.12
N ASP A 177 13.30 -20.80 -25.13
CA ASP A 177 14.44 -20.79 -26.04
C ASP A 177 14.24 -19.81 -27.20
N ASP A 178 13.05 -19.73 -27.78
CA ASP A 178 12.74 -18.93 -28.97
C ASP A 178 11.55 -17.99 -28.81
N TYR A 179 10.93 -17.97 -27.61
CA TYR A 179 9.73 -17.20 -27.28
C TYR A 179 8.53 -17.48 -28.19
N SER A 180 8.53 -18.59 -28.90
CA SER A 180 7.33 -19.06 -29.59
C SER A 180 6.21 -19.29 -28.60
N ARG A 181 4.98 -18.94 -28.98
CA ARG A 181 3.86 -18.95 -28.04
C ARG A 181 2.64 -19.63 -28.61
N GLU A 182 1.82 -20.17 -27.72
CA GLU A 182 0.57 -20.83 -28.00
C GLU A 182 -0.53 -20.28 -27.10
N LEU A 183 -1.70 -19.98 -27.65
CA LEU A 183 -2.89 -19.66 -26.88
C LEU A 183 -3.42 -20.94 -26.21
N ILE A 184 -3.37 -21.04 -24.88
CA ILE A 184 -3.80 -22.21 -24.11
C ILE A 184 -5.13 -22.02 -23.41
N TYR A 185 -5.57 -20.79 -23.17
CA TYR A 185 -6.87 -20.47 -22.61
C TYR A 185 -7.42 -19.20 -23.25
N ARG A 186 -8.61 -19.30 -23.84
CA ARG A 186 -9.34 -18.16 -24.40
C ARG A 186 -10.42 -17.72 -23.43
N ASN A 187 -10.25 -16.54 -22.86
CA ASN A 187 -11.22 -15.94 -21.97
C ASN A 187 -12.37 -15.29 -22.78
N GLY A 188 -13.59 -15.72 -22.55
CA GLY A 188 -14.78 -15.17 -23.24
C GLY A 188 -15.91 -14.78 -22.30
N ALA A 189 -15.69 -14.83 -20.97
CA ALA A 189 -16.75 -14.68 -19.98
C ALA A 189 -16.39 -13.75 -18.82
N SER A 190 -15.49 -12.78 -19.04
CA SER A 190 -15.04 -11.80 -18.03
C SER A 190 -14.47 -12.44 -16.74
N TYR A 191 -13.80 -13.60 -16.87
CA TYR A 191 -13.06 -14.15 -15.76
C TYR A 191 -11.78 -13.37 -15.49
N SER A 192 -11.44 -13.18 -14.24
CA SER A 192 -10.09 -12.82 -13.83
C SER A 192 -9.21 -14.06 -13.81
N VAL A 193 -8.04 -14.01 -14.44
CA VAL A 193 -7.04 -15.09 -14.39
C VAL A 193 -6.23 -14.92 -13.11
N GLU A 194 -6.39 -15.84 -12.15
CA GLU A 194 -5.81 -15.72 -10.82
C GLU A 194 -4.47 -16.44 -10.69
N SER A 195 -4.41 -17.70 -11.14
CA SER A 195 -3.23 -18.55 -11.00
C SER A 195 -3.24 -19.69 -12.00
N ILE A 196 -2.07 -20.21 -12.32
CA ILE A 196 -1.88 -21.43 -13.12
C ILE A 196 -1.06 -22.45 -12.33
N SER A 197 -1.41 -23.72 -12.41
CA SER A 197 -0.71 -24.80 -11.70
C SER A 197 0.73 -24.96 -12.22
N PRO A 198 1.71 -25.36 -11.36
CA PRO A 198 3.10 -25.55 -11.76
C PRO A 198 3.29 -26.48 -12.97
N ASN A 199 2.47 -27.52 -13.11
CA ASN A 199 2.48 -28.44 -14.25
C ASN A 199 1.74 -27.91 -15.49
N GLY A 200 1.21 -26.68 -15.44
CA GLY A 200 0.50 -26.06 -16.55
C GLY A 200 -0.85 -26.69 -16.92
N GLN A 201 -1.37 -27.62 -16.09
CA GLN A 201 -2.61 -28.32 -16.40
C GLN A 201 -3.87 -27.52 -16.02
N TYR A 202 -3.84 -26.77 -14.92
CA TYR A 202 -5.01 -26.11 -14.36
C TYR A 202 -4.84 -24.60 -14.31
N ILE A 203 -5.90 -23.87 -14.64
CA ILE A 203 -6.02 -22.42 -14.39
C ILE A 203 -7.11 -22.19 -13.35
N ALA A 204 -6.81 -21.41 -12.33
CA ALA A 204 -7.79 -20.87 -11.40
C ALA A 204 -8.28 -19.51 -11.92
N LEU A 205 -9.58 -19.37 -11.99
CA LEU A 205 -10.29 -18.21 -12.49
C LEU A 205 -11.28 -17.72 -11.44
N SER A 206 -11.41 -16.40 -11.28
CA SER A 206 -12.51 -15.85 -10.48
C SER A 206 -13.53 -15.14 -11.34
N LYS A 207 -14.75 -15.06 -10.85
CA LYS A 207 -15.82 -14.27 -11.43
C LYS A 207 -16.51 -13.48 -10.33
N THR A 208 -16.42 -12.18 -10.43
CA THR A 208 -17.14 -11.25 -9.56
C THR A 208 -18.60 -11.20 -9.96
N ASN A 209 -19.50 -11.46 -9.01
CA ASN A 209 -20.94 -11.34 -9.18
C ASN A 209 -21.46 -10.03 -8.61
N SER A 210 -20.88 -9.58 -7.46
CA SER A 210 -21.14 -8.29 -6.83
C SER A 210 -19.88 -7.81 -6.07
N ASN A 211 -19.95 -6.71 -5.36
CA ASN A 211 -18.87 -6.28 -4.47
C ASN A 211 -18.68 -7.15 -3.22
N ALA A 212 -19.67 -8.00 -2.92
CA ALA A 212 -19.68 -8.92 -1.77
C ALA A 212 -19.70 -10.40 -2.18
N ASP A 213 -19.72 -10.70 -3.48
CA ASP A 213 -19.90 -12.07 -3.98
C ASP A 213 -19.00 -12.34 -5.19
N SER A 214 -18.21 -13.40 -5.08
CA SER A 214 -17.40 -13.92 -6.17
C SER A 214 -17.28 -15.44 -6.12
N ASN A 215 -17.08 -16.05 -7.28
CA ASN A 215 -16.89 -17.48 -7.40
C ASN A 215 -15.55 -17.84 -8.02
N LEU A 216 -15.00 -18.97 -7.59
CA LEU A 216 -13.83 -19.58 -8.21
C LEU A 216 -14.20 -20.72 -9.14
N TYR A 217 -13.50 -20.76 -10.25
CA TYR A 217 -13.60 -21.78 -11.29
C TYR A 217 -12.23 -22.39 -11.55
N LEU A 218 -12.24 -23.65 -11.95
CA LEU A 218 -11.05 -24.39 -12.36
C LEU A 218 -11.22 -24.83 -13.80
N ALA A 219 -10.27 -24.45 -14.67
CA ALA A 219 -10.17 -24.93 -16.05
C ALA A 219 -9.09 -26.00 -16.14
N ASP A 220 -9.39 -27.17 -16.74
CA ASP A 220 -8.43 -28.23 -17.06
C ASP A 220 -8.00 -28.12 -18.52
N LEU A 221 -6.79 -27.63 -18.75
CA LEU A 221 -6.23 -27.34 -20.07
C LEU A 221 -5.87 -28.60 -20.88
N THR A 222 -5.94 -29.78 -20.29
CA THR A 222 -5.73 -31.04 -21.02
C THR A 222 -6.98 -31.51 -21.77
N LYS A 223 -8.12 -30.86 -21.52
CA LYS A 223 -9.41 -31.22 -22.06
C LYS A 223 -9.91 -30.13 -23.00
N ALA A 224 -9.90 -30.42 -24.30
CA ALA A 224 -10.16 -29.43 -25.35
C ALA A 224 -11.58 -28.79 -25.32
N ASP A 225 -12.58 -29.44 -24.72
CA ASP A 225 -13.98 -29.00 -24.72
C ASP A 225 -14.59 -28.87 -23.31
N GLU A 226 -13.82 -29.04 -22.24
CA GLU A 226 -14.33 -28.89 -20.88
C GLU A 226 -14.27 -27.44 -20.40
N LEU A 227 -15.47 -26.94 -20.25
CA LEU A 227 -15.76 -25.68 -19.62
C LEU A 227 -15.17 -25.60 -18.21
N THR A 228 -14.89 -24.41 -17.77
CA THR A 228 -14.53 -24.07 -16.40
C THR A 228 -15.55 -24.67 -15.42
N VAL A 229 -15.04 -25.38 -14.41
CA VAL A 229 -15.89 -25.99 -13.35
C VAL A 229 -15.94 -25.07 -12.16
N LEU A 230 -17.14 -24.71 -11.71
CA LEU A 230 -17.33 -23.98 -10.45
C LEU A 230 -16.86 -24.85 -9.27
N ILE A 231 -16.00 -24.31 -8.41
CA ILE A 231 -15.46 -25.02 -7.25
C ILE A 231 -15.90 -24.43 -5.91
N THR A 232 -16.49 -23.25 -5.89
CA THR A 232 -16.92 -22.53 -4.68
C THR A 232 -18.43 -22.28 -4.68
N ASP A 233 -19.23 -23.27 -5.01
CA ASP A 233 -20.71 -23.18 -4.86
C ASP A 233 -21.06 -22.87 -3.40
N HIS A 234 -21.83 -21.81 -3.17
CA HIS A 234 -22.19 -21.30 -1.84
C HIS A 234 -23.57 -20.63 -1.85
N GLN A 235 -24.08 -20.25 -0.68
CA GLN A 235 -25.33 -19.49 -0.53
C GLN A 235 -25.03 -18.13 0.13
N GLY A 236 -25.71 -17.08 -0.33
CA GLY A 236 -25.51 -15.71 0.14
C GLY A 236 -24.27 -15.07 -0.45
N ASP A 237 -23.90 -13.92 0.08
CA ASP A 237 -22.77 -13.13 -0.38
C ASP A 237 -21.47 -13.66 0.26
N VAL A 238 -20.55 -14.17 -0.57
CA VAL A 238 -19.26 -14.73 -0.16
C VAL A 238 -18.20 -14.37 -1.18
N GLU A 239 -17.12 -13.81 -0.73
CA GLU A 239 -15.97 -13.52 -1.58
C GLU A 239 -15.00 -14.71 -1.66
N HIS A 240 -14.59 -15.04 -2.88
CA HIS A 240 -13.58 -16.04 -3.16
C HIS A 240 -12.54 -15.49 -4.15
N SER A 241 -11.25 -15.72 -3.86
CA SER A 241 -10.15 -15.47 -4.81
C SER A 241 -9.06 -16.54 -4.65
N ALA A 242 -8.33 -16.86 -5.73
CA ALA A 242 -7.27 -17.84 -5.63
C ALA A 242 -5.98 -17.19 -5.10
N TYR A 243 -5.24 -17.92 -4.25
CA TYR A 243 -3.89 -17.53 -3.87
C TYR A 243 -2.85 -18.23 -4.76
N THR A 244 -2.80 -19.56 -4.72
CA THR A 244 -1.77 -20.33 -5.41
C THR A 244 -2.14 -21.82 -5.48
N PHE A 245 -1.50 -22.54 -6.39
CA PHE A 245 -1.50 -24.01 -6.33
C PHE A 245 -0.36 -24.52 -5.45
N THR A 246 -0.52 -25.72 -4.89
CA THR A 246 0.57 -26.45 -4.27
C THR A 246 1.62 -26.86 -5.31
N GLY A 247 2.90 -27.02 -4.90
CA GLY A 247 4.00 -27.35 -5.81
C GLY A 247 3.80 -28.66 -6.60
N ASP A 248 2.98 -29.58 -6.08
CA ASP A 248 2.61 -30.84 -6.76
C ASP A 248 1.35 -30.72 -7.62
N SER A 249 0.80 -29.52 -7.78
CA SER A 249 -0.38 -29.19 -8.58
C SER A 249 -1.68 -29.92 -8.17
N LYS A 250 -1.75 -30.48 -6.93
CA LYS A 250 -2.93 -31.24 -6.50
C LYS A 250 -3.98 -30.43 -5.78
N GLN A 251 -3.58 -29.31 -5.19
CA GLN A 251 -4.50 -28.45 -4.45
C GLN A 251 -4.40 -27.02 -4.92
N LEU A 252 -5.55 -26.33 -4.92
CA LEU A 252 -5.66 -24.89 -5.04
C LEU A 252 -5.88 -24.29 -3.65
N ILE A 253 -5.00 -23.37 -3.23
CA ILE A 253 -5.21 -22.59 -2.01
C ILE A 253 -5.91 -21.30 -2.39
N TYR A 254 -7.01 -20.99 -1.70
CA TYR A 254 -7.85 -19.87 -2.03
C TYR A 254 -8.32 -19.09 -0.79
N SER A 255 -8.69 -17.86 -0.98
CA SER A 255 -9.29 -16.97 0.00
C SER A 255 -10.78 -17.16 0.04
N THR A 256 -11.37 -17.13 1.24
CA THR A 256 -12.82 -17.05 1.43
C THR A 256 -13.18 -16.42 2.79
N ASP A 257 -14.28 -15.69 2.82
CA ASP A 257 -14.94 -15.20 4.03
C ASP A 257 -16.25 -15.98 4.35
N GLU A 258 -16.46 -17.14 3.71
CA GLU A 258 -17.63 -18.02 3.91
C GLU A 258 -17.83 -18.40 5.39
N PHE A 259 -16.73 -18.57 6.13
CA PHE A 259 -16.75 -19.17 7.47
C PHE A 259 -16.51 -18.17 8.61
N GLY A 260 -16.60 -16.86 8.36
CA GLY A 260 -16.39 -15.87 9.39
C GLY A 260 -16.40 -14.43 8.91
N GLU A 261 -16.02 -13.53 9.80
CA GLU A 261 -15.90 -12.11 9.53
C GLU A 261 -14.68 -11.80 8.67
N TYR A 262 -13.59 -12.57 8.85
CA TYR A 262 -12.31 -12.35 8.20
C TYR A 262 -12.01 -13.40 7.15
N LYS A 263 -11.33 -13.01 6.07
CA LYS A 263 -10.87 -13.91 5.02
C LYS A 263 -9.90 -14.95 5.55
N GLN A 264 -10.14 -16.20 5.21
CA GLN A 264 -9.33 -17.37 5.57
C GLN A 264 -8.71 -17.98 4.33
N ALA A 265 -7.64 -18.75 4.48
CA ALA A 265 -7.08 -19.59 3.43
C ALA A 265 -7.62 -21.01 3.53
N TRP A 266 -8.20 -21.51 2.44
CA TRP A 266 -8.72 -22.87 2.30
C TRP A 266 -8.02 -23.61 1.17
N ALA A 267 -7.94 -24.93 1.26
CA ALA A 267 -7.37 -25.80 0.24
C ALA A 267 -8.49 -26.61 -0.44
N TYR A 268 -8.52 -26.56 -1.76
CA TYR A 268 -9.37 -27.40 -2.59
C TYR A 268 -8.54 -28.52 -3.21
N ASP A 269 -8.80 -29.78 -2.84
CA ASP A 269 -8.20 -30.96 -3.49
C ASP A 269 -8.88 -31.22 -4.83
N ILE A 270 -8.13 -31.11 -5.92
CA ILE A 270 -8.66 -31.16 -7.29
C ILE A 270 -9.22 -32.52 -7.62
N LYS A 271 -8.58 -33.61 -7.15
CA LYS A 271 -9.03 -34.99 -7.44
C LYS A 271 -10.18 -35.42 -6.54
N ALA A 272 -10.06 -35.17 -5.23
CA ALA A 272 -11.06 -35.55 -4.24
C ALA A 272 -12.29 -34.62 -4.26
N LYS A 273 -12.14 -33.41 -4.81
CA LYS A 273 -13.17 -32.33 -4.79
C LYS A 273 -13.60 -31.97 -3.37
N THR A 274 -12.65 -31.95 -2.42
CA THR A 274 -12.91 -31.63 -1.01
C THR A 274 -12.24 -30.33 -0.63
N LYS A 275 -12.88 -29.59 0.29
CA LYS A 275 -12.38 -28.33 0.84
C LYS A 275 -11.92 -28.55 2.27
N THR A 276 -10.74 -28.05 2.65
CA THR A 276 -10.20 -28.12 4.01
C THR A 276 -9.58 -26.79 4.40
N LEU A 277 -9.72 -26.42 5.68
CA LEU A 277 -9.05 -25.22 6.21
C LEU A 277 -7.55 -25.37 6.08
N ASN A 278 -6.89 -24.36 5.47
CA ASN A 278 -5.45 -24.27 5.38
C ASN A 278 -4.89 -23.34 6.47
N TYR A 279 -5.45 -22.11 6.60
CA TYR A 279 -5.02 -21.15 7.60
C TYR A 279 -6.16 -20.16 7.95
N ALA A 280 -6.27 -19.80 9.23
CA ALA A 280 -7.20 -18.79 9.72
C ALA A 280 -6.53 -17.91 10.78
N ALA A 281 -6.98 -16.66 10.89
CA ALA A 281 -6.52 -15.69 11.87
C ALA A 281 -7.69 -14.80 12.33
N ASP A 282 -7.47 -13.99 13.37
CA ASP A 282 -8.45 -12.98 13.84
C ASP A 282 -8.48 -11.72 12.97
N TRP A 283 -7.86 -11.76 11.79
CA TRP A 283 -7.78 -10.74 10.77
C TRP A 283 -7.70 -11.39 9.37
N ASP A 284 -7.89 -10.58 8.32
CA ASP A 284 -7.86 -11.09 6.95
C ASP A 284 -6.54 -11.74 6.58
N VAL A 285 -6.57 -12.99 6.17
CA VAL A 285 -5.46 -13.60 5.43
C VAL A 285 -5.38 -12.92 4.07
N SER A 286 -4.28 -12.22 3.81
CA SER A 286 -4.11 -11.45 2.58
C SER A 286 -3.48 -12.25 1.44
N PHE A 287 -2.63 -13.20 1.77
CA PHE A 287 -1.95 -14.07 0.81
C PHE A 287 -1.38 -15.31 1.50
N THR A 288 -1.22 -16.36 0.72
CA THR A 288 -0.39 -17.50 1.06
C THR A 288 0.26 -18.08 -0.19
N TYR A 289 1.49 -18.54 -0.08
CA TYR A 289 2.24 -19.20 -1.15
C TYR A 289 3.30 -20.14 -0.57
N PHE A 290 3.97 -20.90 -1.44
CA PHE A 290 4.94 -21.90 -1.03
C PHE A 290 6.33 -21.58 -1.60
N SER A 291 7.39 -22.04 -0.91
CA SER A 291 8.72 -22.14 -1.51
C SER A 291 8.68 -23.11 -2.70
N LYS A 292 9.61 -22.94 -3.65
CA LYS A 292 9.64 -23.73 -4.89
C LYS A 292 9.74 -25.26 -4.64
N ASP A 293 10.42 -25.65 -3.57
CA ASP A 293 10.52 -27.05 -3.13
C ASP A 293 9.27 -27.55 -2.36
N GLY A 294 8.27 -26.68 -2.13
CA GLY A 294 7.05 -26.99 -1.40
C GLY A 294 7.22 -27.17 0.11
N ARG A 295 8.41 -26.90 0.66
CA ARG A 295 8.69 -27.12 2.08
C ARG A 295 8.15 -26.04 2.99
N TYR A 296 8.25 -24.78 2.58
CA TYR A 296 7.83 -23.64 3.39
C TYR A 296 6.56 -23.01 2.85
N GLN A 297 5.60 -22.79 3.73
CA GLN A 297 4.42 -21.97 3.46
C GLN A 297 4.62 -20.59 4.07
N VAL A 298 4.41 -19.55 3.29
CA VAL A 298 4.44 -18.15 3.73
C VAL A 298 3.02 -17.63 3.72
N THR A 299 2.52 -17.18 4.86
CA THR A 299 1.18 -16.62 5.00
C THR A 299 1.24 -15.20 5.55
N GLY A 300 0.59 -14.27 4.90
CA GLY A 300 0.49 -12.88 5.34
C GLY A 300 -0.91 -12.56 5.86
N VAL A 301 -0.98 -11.94 7.03
CA VAL A 301 -2.22 -11.51 7.68
C VAL A 301 -2.22 -9.98 7.74
N ASN A 302 -3.32 -9.36 7.30
CA ASN A 302 -3.53 -7.91 7.41
C ASN A 302 -4.07 -7.57 8.81
N ALA A 303 -3.17 -7.42 9.76
CA ALA A 303 -3.54 -7.21 11.15
C ALA A 303 -3.43 -5.72 11.52
N ASP A 304 -4.57 -5.03 11.59
CA ASP A 304 -4.70 -3.65 12.06
C ASP A 304 -3.72 -2.69 11.35
N ALA A 305 -3.86 -2.58 10.02
CA ALA A 305 -3.01 -1.74 9.16
C ALA A 305 -1.52 -2.13 9.11
N GLN A 306 -1.15 -3.32 9.58
CA GLN A 306 0.19 -3.91 9.51
C GLN A 306 0.13 -5.26 8.80
N THR A 307 1.27 -5.73 8.28
CA THR A 307 1.38 -7.08 7.74
C THR A 307 2.13 -7.95 8.74
N LYS A 308 1.47 -9.01 9.22
CA LYS A 308 2.11 -10.08 9.99
C LYS A 308 2.35 -11.26 9.06
N ILE A 309 3.61 -11.65 8.89
CA ILE A 309 3.98 -12.82 8.09
C ILE A 309 4.36 -13.98 9.01
N GLU A 310 3.74 -15.12 8.77
CA GLU A 310 4.14 -16.39 9.33
C GLU A 310 4.73 -17.29 8.24
N ILE A 311 5.83 -17.98 8.57
CA ILE A 311 6.49 -18.95 7.69
C ILE A 311 6.46 -20.29 8.40
N ILE A 312 5.76 -21.26 7.83
CA ILE A 312 5.66 -22.60 8.39
C ILE A 312 6.53 -23.57 7.62
N ASP A 313 7.39 -24.30 8.30
CA ASP A 313 8.06 -25.50 7.74
C ASP A 313 7.05 -26.66 7.73
N LEU A 314 6.52 -26.99 6.57
CA LEU A 314 5.51 -28.04 6.40
C LEU A 314 6.00 -29.44 6.76
N LYS A 315 7.32 -29.66 6.77
CA LYS A 315 7.93 -30.92 7.20
C LYS A 315 7.85 -31.10 8.71
N THR A 316 8.12 -30.05 9.47
CA THR A 316 8.09 -30.08 10.93
C THR A 316 6.77 -29.60 11.51
N LYS A 317 5.95 -28.89 10.72
CA LYS A 317 4.70 -28.21 11.10
C LYS A 317 4.90 -27.13 12.18
N HIS A 318 6.10 -26.56 12.24
CA HIS A 318 6.42 -25.46 13.16
C HIS A 318 6.81 -24.19 12.40
N PRO A 319 6.62 -23.02 13.01
CA PRO A 319 7.13 -21.78 12.47
C PRO A 319 8.64 -21.83 12.22
N LEU A 320 9.07 -21.28 11.09
CA LEU A 320 10.48 -21.11 10.78
C LEU A 320 11.11 -20.12 11.77
N ALA A 321 12.10 -20.57 12.52
CA ALA A 321 12.85 -19.69 13.41
C ALA A 321 13.81 -18.81 12.59
N LEU A 322 13.50 -17.51 12.53
CA LEU A 322 14.42 -16.51 12.01
C LEU A 322 15.23 -15.88 13.16
N PRO A 323 16.47 -15.43 12.91
CA PRO A 323 17.21 -14.61 13.86
C PRO A 323 16.44 -13.34 14.23
N LYS A 324 16.87 -12.64 15.29
CA LYS A 324 16.25 -11.36 15.68
C LYS A 324 16.27 -10.38 14.51
N LEU A 325 15.10 -9.97 14.04
CA LEU A 325 14.92 -9.02 12.96
C LEU A 325 14.99 -7.58 13.49
N PRO A 326 15.38 -6.60 12.65
CA PRO A 326 15.17 -5.18 12.92
C PRO A 326 13.68 -4.85 13.13
N SER A 327 13.39 -3.70 13.74
CA SER A 327 12.00 -3.23 13.91
C SER A 327 11.35 -2.92 12.56
N GLY A 328 10.12 -3.34 12.38
CA GLY A 328 9.33 -3.10 11.17
C GLY A 328 8.54 -4.33 10.72
N ASP A 329 7.78 -4.14 9.65
CA ASP A 329 7.00 -5.20 9.02
C ASP A 329 7.86 -6.02 8.06
N LEU A 330 7.79 -7.33 8.20
CA LEU A 330 8.38 -8.28 7.25
C LEU A 330 7.54 -8.27 5.95
N ARG A 331 8.20 -8.25 4.79
CA ARG A 331 7.56 -8.23 3.47
C ARG A 331 8.38 -8.99 2.44
N GLY A 332 7.75 -9.40 1.33
CA GLY A 332 8.43 -9.92 0.15
C GLY A 332 9.36 -11.09 0.43
N VAL A 333 8.92 -12.03 1.28
CA VAL A 333 9.70 -13.23 1.61
C VAL A 333 9.81 -14.10 0.36
N ASN A 334 11.01 -14.55 0.03
CA ASN A 334 11.22 -15.55 -1.03
C ASN A 334 12.41 -16.44 -0.70
N PHE A 335 12.40 -17.64 -1.27
CA PHE A 335 13.42 -18.66 -1.03
C PHE A 335 14.24 -18.95 -2.30
N SER A 336 15.50 -19.34 -2.12
CA SER A 336 16.25 -19.99 -3.20
C SER A 336 15.59 -21.30 -3.64
N ALA A 337 15.89 -21.77 -4.84
CA ALA A 337 15.26 -22.97 -5.42
C ALA A 337 15.44 -24.22 -4.55
N ASP A 338 16.58 -24.31 -3.84
CA ASP A 338 16.92 -25.37 -2.89
C ASP A 338 16.47 -25.08 -1.45
N ALA A 339 15.79 -23.93 -1.25
CA ALA A 339 15.38 -23.43 0.04
C ALA A 339 16.50 -23.32 1.09
N SER A 340 17.76 -23.16 0.67
CA SER A 340 18.89 -22.93 1.57
C SER A 340 19.00 -21.49 2.05
N LEU A 341 18.49 -20.55 1.25
CA LEU A 341 18.46 -19.11 1.52
C LEU A 341 17.03 -18.60 1.57
N VAL A 342 16.79 -17.63 2.42
CA VAL A 342 15.57 -16.79 2.40
C VAL A 342 15.96 -15.33 2.30
N ILE A 343 15.28 -14.60 1.41
CA ILE A 343 15.35 -13.14 1.33
C ILE A 343 14.04 -12.54 1.79
N PHE A 344 14.11 -11.33 2.31
CA PHE A 344 12.94 -10.58 2.75
C PHE A 344 13.25 -9.10 2.86
N TYR A 345 12.19 -8.30 2.87
CA TYR A 345 12.27 -6.88 3.17
C TYR A 345 11.79 -6.59 4.58
N ILE A 346 12.35 -5.55 5.19
CA ILE A 346 11.82 -4.95 6.42
C ILE A 346 11.55 -3.48 6.14
N ASN A 347 10.33 -3.05 6.48
CA ASN A 347 9.84 -1.69 6.32
C ASN A 347 9.28 -1.19 7.65
N SER A 348 9.51 0.07 8.00
CA SER A 348 8.91 0.72 9.16
C SER A 348 8.52 2.16 8.82
N ASP A 349 7.85 2.87 9.71
CA ASP A 349 7.52 4.30 9.50
C ASP A 349 8.78 5.17 9.37
N THR A 350 9.90 4.76 10.01
CA THR A 350 11.16 5.52 10.04
C THR A 350 12.24 4.98 9.08
N SER A 351 12.01 3.85 8.44
CA SER A 351 12.98 3.26 7.51
C SER A 351 12.28 2.76 6.25
N PRO A 352 12.68 3.23 5.05
CA PRO A 352 12.23 2.63 3.80
C PRO A 352 12.59 1.14 3.77
N SER A 353 11.89 0.38 2.89
CA SER A 353 12.13 -1.06 2.73
C SER A 353 13.59 -1.36 2.44
N ASN A 354 14.20 -2.21 3.26
CA ASN A 354 15.55 -2.72 3.04
C ASN A 354 15.50 -4.22 2.80
N LEU A 355 16.29 -4.69 1.84
CA LEU A 355 16.44 -6.10 1.49
C LEU A 355 17.46 -6.77 2.41
N TYR A 356 17.11 -7.95 2.89
CA TYR A 356 17.94 -8.81 3.72
C TYR A 356 18.03 -10.22 3.14
N VAL A 357 19.10 -10.93 3.45
CA VAL A 357 19.28 -12.34 3.17
C VAL A 357 19.65 -13.10 4.45
N HIS A 358 19.11 -14.30 4.59
CA HIS A 358 19.40 -15.22 5.67
C HIS A 358 19.70 -16.61 5.12
N GLN A 359 20.85 -17.17 5.51
CA GLN A 359 21.20 -18.58 5.29
C GLN A 359 20.45 -19.41 6.32
N LEU A 360 19.54 -20.28 5.88
CA LEU A 360 18.79 -21.13 6.82
C LEU A 360 19.73 -22.01 7.65
N GLY A 361 19.45 -22.07 8.96
CA GLY A 361 20.29 -22.75 9.93
C GLY A 361 21.46 -21.92 10.50
N SER A 362 21.72 -20.73 9.98
CA SER A 362 22.64 -19.77 10.60
C SER A 362 21.96 -18.90 11.66
N ASN A 363 22.75 -18.19 12.48
CA ASN A 363 22.23 -17.26 13.49
C ASN A 363 22.31 -15.78 13.06
N SER A 364 22.56 -15.48 11.78
CA SER A 364 22.76 -14.12 11.29
C SER A 364 21.89 -13.83 10.08
N ILE A 365 21.53 -12.54 9.95
CA ILE A 365 20.95 -11.97 8.74
C ILE A 365 21.91 -10.94 8.18
N LYS A 366 21.93 -10.81 6.87
CA LYS A 366 22.74 -9.80 6.18
C LYS A 366 21.83 -8.78 5.50
N ARG A 367 22.04 -7.50 5.78
CA ARG A 367 21.38 -6.42 5.07
C ARG A 367 22.09 -6.19 3.74
N LEU A 368 21.34 -6.15 2.62
CA LEU A 368 21.86 -5.98 1.27
C LEU A 368 21.70 -4.55 0.76
N THR A 369 20.73 -3.79 1.27
CA THR A 369 20.46 -2.42 0.81
C THR A 369 20.47 -1.42 1.96
N ASN A 370 20.87 -0.17 1.65
CA ASN A 370 20.75 0.99 2.52
C ASN A 370 19.92 2.03 1.78
N THR A 371 18.61 2.00 2.00
CA THR A 371 17.62 2.78 1.24
C THR A 371 17.30 4.13 1.84
N GLY A 372 17.63 4.36 3.11
CA GLY A 372 17.47 5.64 3.80
C GLY A 372 18.47 6.70 3.34
N ASN A 373 18.13 7.97 3.50
CA ASN A 373 19.08 9.07 3.33
C ASN A 373 19.94 9.20 4.60
N PRO A 374 21.28 9.03 4.52
CA PRO A 374 22.15 9.13 5.68
C PRO A 374 22.23 10.53 6.31
N ASN A 375 21.77 11.56 5.61
CA ASN A 375 21.74 12.94 6.13
C ASN A 375 20.52 13.19 7.03
N ILE A 376 19.51 12.30 7.02
CA ILE A 376 18.35 12.39 7.90
C ILE A 376 18.64 11.59 9.17
N ILE A 377 18.63 12.27 10.29
CA ILE A 377 18.76 11.64 11.61
C ILE A 377 17.47 10.86 11.90
N GLU A 378 17.58 9.55 12.10
CA GLU A 378 16.40 8.66 12.28
C GLU A 378 15.53 9.11 13.45
N GLU A 379 16.13 9.62 14.53
CA GLU A 379 15.42 10.16 15.69
C GLU A 379 14.54 11.38 15.34
N ASN A 380 14.75 12.04 14.21
CA ASN A 380 13.91 13.13 13.73
C ASN A 380 12.67 12.63 12.97
N LEU A 381 12.61 11.36 12.64
CA LEU A 381 11.45 10.74 12.02
C LEU A 381 10.40 10.35 13.08
N VAL A 382 9.16 10.20 12.64
CA VAL A 382 8.02 9.93 13.52
C VAL A 382 7.41 8.57 13.22
N VAL A 383 7.19 7.79 14.27
CA VAL A 383 6.44 6.52 14.19
C VAL A 383 4.95 6.82 14.35
N GLY A 384 4.13 6.30 13.45
CA GLY A 384 2.68 6.41 13.52
C GLY A 384 2.09 5.49 14.60
N GLU A 385 1.11 5.99 15.32
CA GLU A 385 0.34 5.25 16.33
C GLU A 385 -1.01 4.85 15.75
N ILE A 386 -1.43 3.60 15.96
CA ILE A 386 -2.77 3.15 15.60
C ILE A 386 -3.74 3.69 16.66
N VAL A 387 -4.69 4.48 16.21
CA VAL A 387 -5.65 5.16 17.07
C VAL A 387 -7.06 4.88 16.56
N ARG A 388 -8.05 4.88 17.45
CA ARG A 388 -9.47 4.78 17.12
C ARG A 388 -10.25 5.94 17.70
N PHE A 389 -11.24 6.40 16.96
CA PHE A 389 -12.20 7.40 17.44
C PHE A 389 -13.62 6.96 17.11
N LYS A 390 -14.60 7.53 17.80
CA LYS A 390 -16.02 7.26 17.55
C LYS A 390 -16.58 8.23 16.51
N SER A 391 -17.19 7.66 15.47
CA SER A 391 -17.89 8.42 14.44
C SER A 391 -19.29 8.86 14.89
N PHE A 392 -20.06 9.46 13.99
CA PHE A 392 -21.39 10.06 14.24
C PHE A 392 -22.42 9.09 14.83
N ASP A 393 -22.28 7.82 14.56
CA ASP A 393 -23.17 6.73 14.98
C ASP A 393 -22.57 5.85 16.10
N GLY A 394 -21.39 6.23 16.60
CA GLY A 394 -20.67 5.50 17.64
C GLY A 394 -19.76 4.39 17.13
N LEU A 395 -19.70 4.15 15.80
CA LEU A 395 -18.77 3.21 15.20
C LEU A 395 -17.32 3.65 15.48
N GLU A 396 -16.48 2.69 15.86
CA GLU A 396 -15.04 2.93 16.03
C GLU A 396 -14.34 2.93 14.68
N ILE A 397 -13.76 4.07 14.32
CA ILE A 397 -12.99 4.28 13.09
C ILE A 397 -11.51 4.22 13.41
N PRO A 398 -10.75 3.28 12.83
CA PRO A 398 -9.30 3.18 13.02
C PRO A 398 -8.55 4.15 12.11
N GLY A 399 -7.31 4.45 12.49
CA GLY A 399 -6.39 5.20 11.67
C GLY A 399 -4.99 5.26 12.26
N ILE A 400 -4.09 5.95 11.60
CA ILE A 400 -2.70 6.08 12.00
C ILE A 400 -2.39 7.55 12.24
N LEU A 401 -2.09 7.90 13.49
CA LEU A 401 -1.77 9.26 13.91
C LEU A 401 -0.26 9.46 13.99
N TYR A 402 0.24 10.44 13.25
CA TYR A 402 1.62 10.92 13.33
C TYR A 402 1.64 12.26 14.07
N LYS A 403 2.25 12.27 15.26
CA LYS A 403 2.41 13.47 16.10
C LYS A 403 3.76 14.12 15.81
N PRO A 404 3.83 15.33 15.24
CA PRO A 404 5.10 15.98 14.98
C PRO A 404 5.81 16.38 16.28
N LYS A 405 7.14 16.45 16.26
CA LYS A 405 7.94 16.77 17.45
C LYS A 405 7.65 18.17 17.99
N GLN A 406 7.30 19.12 17.13
CA GLN A 406 6.92 20.49 17.47
C GLN A 406 5.71 20.53 18.43
N ALA A 407 4.86 19.49 18.42
CA ALA A 407 3.72 19.37 19.33
C ALA A 407 4.14 19.25 20.81
N ALA A 408 5.41 19.06 21.11
CA ALA A 408 5.91 19.08 22.49
C ALA A 408 5.98 20.50 23.09
N THR A 409 6.02 21.54 22.25
CA THR A 409 6.25 22.93 22.71
C THR A 409 5.19 23.92 22.24
N GLN A 410 4.37 23.55 21.26
CA GLN A 410 3.34 24.42 20.69
C GLN A 410 2.18 23.61 20.10
N LYS A 411 1.03 24.26 19.90
CA LYS A 411 -0.05 23.67 19.12
C LYS A 411 0.34 23.65 17.66
N VAL A 412 -0.01 22.56 16.98
CA VAL A 412 0.35 22.32 15.58
C VAL A 412 -0.88 22.16 14.71
N PRO A 413 -0.82 22.55 13.41
CA PRO A 413 -1.88 22.24 12.45
C PRO A 413 -1.98 20.73 12.22
N ALA A 414 -3.14 20.26 11.75
CA ALA A 414 -3.38 18.87 11.49
C ALA A 414 -3.97 18.63 10.08
N LEU A 415 -3.71 17.45 9.55
CA LEU A 415 -4.21 16.99 8.26
C LEU A 415 -4.94 15.66 8.44
N VAL A 416 -6.15 15.57 7.91
CA VAL A 416 -6.84 14.30 7.68
C VAL A 416 -6.40 13.78 6.32
N TRP A 417 -5.68 12.65 6.31
CA TRP A 417 -5.20 12.01 5.08
C TRP A 417 -6.06 10.81 4.74
N ILE A 418 -6.73 10.87 3.59
CA ILE A 418 -7.69 9.87 3.14
C ILE A 418 -7.03 9.00 2.07
N HIS A 419 -7.10 7.67 2.22
CA HIS A 419 -6.57 6.71 1.25
C HIS A 419 -7.48 6.58 0.01
N GLY A 420 -6.93 6.01 -1.07
CA GLY A 420 -7.66 5.67 -2.29
C GLY A 420 -8.48 4.38 -2.16
N GLY A 421 -9.20 4.03 -3.22
CA GLY A 421 -10.07 2.86 -3.33
C GLY A 421 -11.21 3.13 -4.32
N PRO A 422 -12.50 2.97 -3.93
CA PRO A 422 -12.99 2.61 -2.59
C PRO A 422 -12.42 1.28 -2.09
N GLY A 423 -12.59 0.98 -0.82
CA GLY A 423 -12.12 -0.28 -0.25
C GLY A 423 -10.59 -0.37 -0.02
N GLY A 424 -9.83 0.73 -0.13
CA GLY A 424 -8.40 0.74 0.21
C GLY A 424 -8.14 0.69 1.72
N GLN A 425 -6.89 0.94 2.12
CA GLN A 425 -6.48 1.00 3.53
C GLN A 425 -5.25 1.87 3.72
N SER A 426 -5.29 2.75 4.71
CA SER A 426 -4.10 3.39 5.27
C SER A 426 -3.30 2.37 6.09
N ARG A 427 -2.03 2.15 5.74
CA ARG A 427 -1.17 1.13 6.36
C ARG A 427 0.11 1.77 6.90
N LYS A 428 0.70 1.17 7.93
CA LYS A 428 2.01 1.58 8.44
C LYS A 428 3.12 1.33 7.41
N GLY A 429 4.15 2.13 7.49
CA GLY A 429 5.33 2.05 6.65
C GLY A 429 5.85 3.42 6.23
N TYR A 430 7.08 3.44 5.73
CA TYR A 430 7.74 4.67 5.33
C TYR A 430 7.03 5.37 4.16
N SER A 431 6.82 6.65 4.33
CA SER A 431 6.39 7.55 3.26
C SER A 431 7.18 8.85 3.35
N ALA A 432 7.96 9.16 2.31
CA ALA A 432 8.74 10.40 2.24
C ALA A 432 7.85 11.65 2.39
N THR A 433 6.69 11.67 1.73
CA THR A 433 5.73 12.78 1.82
C THR A 433 5.15 12.94 3.23
N ILE A 434 4.74 11.84 3.88
CA ILE A 434 4.22 11.89 5.26
C ILE A 434 5.31 12.40 6.20
N GLN A 435 6.52 11.82 6.16
CA GLN A 435 7.62 12.25 7.01
C GLN A 435 8.03 13.71 6.74
N HIS A 436 8.02 14.16 5.47
CA HIS A 436 8.31 15.54 5.11
C HIS A 436 7.31 16.52 5.75
N LEU A 437 6.01 16.26 5.65
CA LEU A 437 4.98 17.12 6.24
C LEU A 437 5.02 17.08 7.78
N VAL A 438 5.17 15.89 8.38
CA VAL A 438 5.26 15.71 9.83
C VAL A 438 6.51 16.40 10.39
N ASN A 439 7.66 16.28 9.73
CA ASN A 439 8.91 16.96 10.12
C ASN A 439 8.78 18.48 10.03
N ASN A 440 7.94 18.99 9.14
CA ASN A 440 7.60 20.41 9.03
C ASN A 440 6.47 20.86 9.97
N GLY A 441 6.08 20.03 10.96
CA GLY A 441 5.21 20.42 12.06
C GLY A 441 3.73 20.17 11.83
N TYR A 442 3.32 19.40 10.81
CA TYR A 442 1.93 19.01 10.60
C TYR A 442 1.65 17.67 11.27
N ALA A 443 0.64 17.62 12.14
CA ALA A 443 0.05 16.35 12.55
C ALA A 443 -0.66 15.70 11.36
N ILE A 444 -0.56 14.39 11.23
CA ILE A 444 -1.26 13.67 10.15
C ILE A 444 -2.04 12.51 10.75
N PHE A 445 -3.34 12.48 10.50
CA PHE A 445 -4.17 11.32 10.78
C PHE A 445 -4.55 10.65 9.46
N ARG A 446 -3.97 9.46 9.21
CA ARG A 446 -4.31 8.63 8.06
C ARG A 446 -5.51 7.76 8.44
N ILE A 447 -6.70 8.21 8.05
CA ILE A 447 -7.96 7.55 8.40
C ILE A 447 -8.15 6.23 7.63
N ASN A 448 -8.78 5.25 8.29
CA ASN A 448 -9.42 4.09 7.68
C ASN A 448 -10.94 4.21 7.94
N ASN A 449 -11.60 5.05 7.12
CA ASN A 449 -13.04 5.24 7.19
C ASN A 449 -13.78 3.92 6.95
N ARG A 450 -15.08 3.85 7.32
CA ARG A 450 -15.91 2.70 6.94
C ARG A 450 -15.77 2.42 5.45
N GLY A 451 -15.85 1.16 5.04
CA GLY A 451 -15.52 0.70 3.69
C GLY A 451 -14.04 0.33 3.50
N SER A 452 -13.14 0.64 4.47
CA SER A 452 -11.74 0.23 4.36
C SER A 452 -11.55 -1.27 4.52
N SER A 453 -10.68 -1.87 3.69
CA SER A 453 -10.30 -3.28 3.79
C SER A 453 -9.50 -3.60 5.05
N GLY A 454 -9.43 -4.88 5.42
CA GLY A 454 -8.61 -5.38 6.53
C GLY A 454 -9.24 -5.26 7.90
N TYR A 455 -10.50 -4.89 8.00
CA TYR A 455 -11.27 -4.78 9.24
C TYR A 455 -12.50 -5.70 9.26
N GLY A 456 -12.52 -6.70 8.39
CA GLY A 456 -13.61 -7.65 8.23
C GLY A 456 -14.67 -7.22 7.21
N LYS A 457 -15.46 -8.19 6.73
CA LYS A 457 -16.46 -7.95 5.67
C LYS A 457 -17.56 -6.98 6.10
N THR A 458 -18.01 -7.06 7.36
CA THR A 458 -19.04 -6.14 7.87
C THR A 458 -18.58 -4.68 7.78
N PHE A 459 -17.33 -4.38 8.20
CA PHE A 459 -16.78 -3.03 8.13
C PHE A 459 -16.58 -2.57 6.68
N PHE A 460 -16.17 -3.50 5.80
CA PHE A 460 -15.92 -3.23 4.38
C PHE A 460 -17.17 -2.77 3.64
N HIS A 461 -18.35 -3.34 3.95
CA HIS A 461 -19.63 -3.03 3.27
C HIS A 461 -20.45 -1.91 3.93
N LEU A 462 -19.90 -1.18 4.91
CA LEU A 462 -20.66 -0.13 5.61
C LEU A 462 -20.93 1.12 4.77
N ASP A 463 -20.15 1.35 3.72
CA ASP A 463 -20.30 2.51 2.82
C ASP A 463 -20.94 2.18 1.47
N ASP A 464 -21.30 0.94 1.19
CA ASP A 464 -21.98 0.53 -0.03
C ASP A 464 -23.18 1.44 -0.32
N LYS A 465 -23.17 2.10 -1.47
CA LYS A 465 -24.18 3.09 -1.92
C LYS A 465 -24.41 4.28 -0.95
N LYS A 466 -23.48 4.51 0.01
CA LYS A 466 -23.50 5.62 0.96
C LYS A 466 -22.25 6.50 0.85
N HIS A 467 -21.53 6.35 -0.24
CA HIS A 467 -20.32 7.10 -0.55
C HIS A 467 -20.61 8.60 -0.63
N GLY A 468 -19.74 9.41 -0.04
CA GLY A 468 -19.93 10.85 0.09
C GLY A 468 -20.96 11.26 1.15
N ASP A 469 -21.45 10.32 1.95
CA ASP A 469 -22.34 10.54 3.09
C ASP A 469 -21.76 9.93 4.37
N HIS A 470 -21.81 8.61 4.54
CA HIS A 470 -21.37 7.95 5.78
C HIS A 470 -19.85 7.98 5.94
N ASP A 471 -19.10 7.69 4.90
CA ASP A 471 -17.65 7.78 4.85
C ASP A 471 -17.13 9.23 4.97
N LEU A 472 -17.83 10.19 4.35
CA LEU A 472 -17.56 11.61 4.52
C LEU A 472 -17.78 12.06 5.99
N LYS A 473 -18.82 11.57 6.64
CA LYS A 473 -19.04 11.85 8.07
C LYS A 473 -17.90 11.30 8.93
N ASP A 474 -17.33 10.13 8.61
CA ASP A 474 -16.16 9.62 9.31
C ASP A 474 -14.96 10.59 9.20
N VAL A 475 -14.76 11.17 8.00
CA VAL A 475 -13.71 12.18 7.75
C VAL A 475 -13.95 13.44 8.60
N VAL A 476 -15.19 13.93 8.68
CA VAL A 476 -15.55 15.08 9.52
C VAL A 476 -15.36 14.77 11.01
N TYR A 477 -15.79 13.59 11.46
CA TYR A 477 -15.62 13.17 12.86
C TYR A 477 -14.16 12.91 13.23
N ASN A 478 -13.32 12.55 12.27
CA ASN A 478 -11.87 12.54 12.47
C ASN A 478 -11.32 13.94 12.77
N LYS A 479 -11.79 14.98 12.07
CA LYS A 479 -11.46 16.38 12.43
C LYS A 479 -11.88 16.68 13.87
N TYR A 480 -13.12 16.33 14.26
CA TYR A 480 -13.59 16.57 15.64
C TYR A 480 -12.74 15.83 16.66
N TYR A 481 -12.33 14.60 16.38
CA TYR A 481 -11.38 13.89 17.22
C TYR A 481 -10.04 14.65 17.34
N LEU A 482 -9.46 15.11 16.22
CA LEU A 482 -8.22 15.89 16.24
C LEU A 482 -8.35 17.16 17.08
N GLN A 483 -9.51 17.82 17.08
CA GLN A 483 -9.81 19.00 17.88
C GLN A 483 -9.85 18.72 19.39
N THR A 484 -10.01 17.46 19.82
CA THR A 484 -9.95 17.07 21.25
C THR A 484 -8.53 16.97 21.79
N LEU A 485 -7.52 16.88 20.89
CA LEU A 485 -6.13 16.77 21.27
C LEU A 485 -5.57 18.14 21.68
N ASP A 486 -5.06 18.27 22.88
CA ASP A 486 -4.61 19.55 23.49
C ASP A 486 -3.45 20.21 22.75
N TRP A 487 -2.67 19.42 22.03
CA TRP A 487 -1.51 19.84 21.23
C TRP A 487 -1.86 20.15 19.76
N VAL A 488 -3.10 19.95 19.30
CA VAL A 488 -3.57 20.31 17.95
C VAL A 488 -4.17 21.72 17.99
N ASP A 489 -3.87 22.50 16.97
CA ASP A 489 -4.53 23.76 16.70
C ASP A 489 -5.88 23.47 16.02
N LYS A 490 -6.95 23.57 16.79
CA LYS A 490 -8.31 23.17 16.39
C LYS A 490 -8.87 23.98 15.21
N ASP A 491 -8.33 25.17 14.94
CA ASP A 491 -8.77 26.07 13.89
C ASP A 491 -7.96 25.90 12.59
N ARG A 492 -6.88 25.09 12.63
CA ARG A 492 -5.99 24.81 11.49
C ARG A 492 -5.98 23.31 11.16
N ILE A 493 -7.08 22.83 10.57
CA ILE A 493 -7.21 21.43 10.16
C ILE A 493 -7.59 21.38 8.68
N GLY A 494 -6.72 20.77 7.88
CA GLY A 494 -6.89 20.54 6.46
C GLY A 494 -7.23 19.09 6.12
N VAL A 495 -7.61 18.86 4.86
CA VAL A 495 -7.90 17.52 4.32
C VAL A 495 -7.09 17.28 3.04
N ILE A 496 -6.58 16.06 2.88
CA ILE A 496 -5.78 15.65 1.73
C ILE A 496 -6.06 14.19 1.41
N GLY A 497 -6.12 13.86 0.13
CA GLY A 497 -6.27 12.48 -0.30
C GLY A 497 -6.03 12.28 -1.78
N GLY A 498 -5.82 11.02 -2.18
CA GLY A 498 -5.61 10.64 -3.57
C GLY A 498 -6.66 9.65 -4.07
N SER A 499 -6.99 9.73 -5.38
CA SER A 499 -7.97 8.83 -6.01
C SER A 499 -9.34 8.93 -5.32
N TYR A 500 -9.88 7.85 -4.79
CA TYR A 500 -11.07 7.91 -3.94
C TYR A 500 -10.91 8.85 -2.74
N GLY A 501 -9.73 8.89 -2.10
CA GLY A 501 -9.45 9.87 -1.04
C GLY A 501 -9.45 11.30 -1.53
N GLY A 502 -9.09 11.54 -2.81
CA GLY A 502 -9.23 12.83 -3.48
C GLY A 502 -10.70 13.19 -3.71
N TYR A 503 -11.54 12.20 -4.04
CA TYR A 503 -12.98 12.35 -4.07
C TYR A 503 -13.53 12.82 -2.72
N LEU A 504 -13.23 12.09 -1.63
CA LEU A 504 -13.71 12.48 -0.29
C LEU A 504 -13.13 13.81 0.17
N THR A 505 -11.92 14.17 -0.26
CA THR A 505 -11.38 15.53 -0.07
C THR A 505 -12.25 16.56 -0.75
N MET A 506 -12.59 16.36 -2.02
CA MET A 506 -13.47 17.32 -2.73
C MET A 506 -14.89 17.31 -2.20
N ALA A 507 -15.42 16.15 -1.79
CA ALA A 507 -16.72 16.05 -1.13
C ALA A 507 -16.73 16.82 0.21
N ALA A 508 -15.67 16.72 1.01
CA ALA A 508 -15.52 17.49 2.25
C ALA A 508 -15.52 19.00 1.98
N MET A 509 -14.84 19.45 0.92
CA MET A 509 -14.75 20.86 0.57
C MET A 509 -16.04 21.42 -0.08
N ALA A 510 -16.80 20.59 -0.81
CA ALA A 510 -18.00 21.02 -1.52
C ALA A 510 -19.30 20.81 -0.73
N PHE A 511 -19.35 19.81 0.17
CA PHE A 511 -20.58 19.44 0.89
C PHE A 511 -20.55 19.83 2.37
N THR A 512 -19.39 20.30 2.86
CA THR A 512 -19.23 20.77 4.24
C THR A 512 -18.42 22.07 4.29
N ASP A 513 -18.52 22.82 5.41
CA ASP A 513 -17.69 24.01 5.68
C ASP A 513 -16.61 23.68 6.74
N GLU A 514 -16.24 22.40 6.90
CA GLU A 514 -15.48 21.92 8.04
C GLU A 514 -13.97 22.16 7.91
N PHE A 515 -13.40 22.13 6.70
CA PHE A 515 -11.97 22.16 6.52
C PHE A 515 -11.46 23.51 6.02
N THR A 516 -10.32 23.93 6.58
CA THR A 516 -9.68 25.20 6.25
C THR A 516 -9.05 25.19 4.85
N VAL A 517 -8.62 24.02 4.37
CA VAL A 517 -7.91 23.83 3.10
C VAL A 517 -8.05 22.38 2.63
N GLY A 518 -8.12 22.17 1.30
CA GLY A 518 -8.16 20.84 0.69
C GLY A 518 -7.04 20.61 -0.33
N VAL A 519 -6.47 19.40 -0.36
CA VAL A 519 -5.53 18.97 -1.40
C VAL A 519 -6.06 17.70 -2.07
N ASN A 520 -6.53 17.85 -3.28
CA ASN A 520 -7.05 16.77 -4.13
C ASN A 520 -5.93 16.27 -5.05
N ILE A 521 -5.56 14.98 -4.90
CA ILE A 521 -4.55 14.32 -5.73
C ILE A 521 -5.29 13.34 -6.65
N PHE A 522 -5.40 13.65 -7.95
CA PHE A 522 -6.09 12.87 -8.98
C PHE A 522 -7.41 12.21 -8.51
N GLY A 523 -8.22 12.96 -7.77
CA GLY A 523 -9.46 12.45 -7.19
C GLY A 523 -10.62 12.46 -8.16
N VAL A 524 -11.48 11.44 -8.03
CA VAL A 524 -12.76 11.40 -8.76
C VAL A 524 -13.61 12.60 -8.38
N THR A 525 -14.15 13.30 -9.37
CA THR A 525 -15.03 14.44 -9.16
C THR A 525 -16.38 14.29 -9.84
N ASN A 526 -16.49 13.33 -10.77
CA ASN A 526 -17.71 13.03 -11.53
C ASN A 526 -17.95 11.52 -11.62
N TRP A 527 -18.67 10.98 -10.66
CA TRP A 527 -18.96 9.54 -10.59
C TRP A 527 -19.69 8.98 -11.80
N VAL A 528 -20.54 9.79 -12.46
CA VAL A 528 -21.20 9.35 -13.69
C VAL A 528 -20.17 9.06 -14.77
N ARG A 529 -19.26 10.01 -15.03
CA ARG A 529 -18.21 9.83 -16.03
C ARG A 529 -17.26 8.70 -15.67
N THR A 530 -16.76 8.68 -14.45
CA THR A 530 -15.80 7.65 -13.99
C THR A 530 -16.35 6.25 -14.22
N LEU A 531 -17.60 5.99 -13.86
CA LEU A 531 -18.23 4.68 -14.04
C LEU A 531 -18.58 4.36 -15.51
N GLU A 532 -18.86 5.37 -16.33
CA GLU A 532 -19.04 5.20 -17.78
C GLU A 532 -17.71 4.99 -18.52
N SER A 533 -16.58 5.45 -17.98
CA SER A 533 -15.25 5.41 -18.60
C SER A 533 -14.28 4.40 -17.94
N ILE A 534 -14.80 3.39 -17.26
CA ILE A 534 -13.99 2.31 -16.68
C ILE A 534 -13.07 1.73 -17.75
N PRO A 535 -11.75 1.63 -17.50
CA PRO A 535 -10.81 1.06 -18.46
C PRO A 535 -11.23 -0.35 -18.91
N PRO A 536 -11.13 -0.70 -20.18
CA PRO A 536 -11.59 -2.01 -20.68
C PRO A 536 -10.98 -3.20 -19.93
N TYR A 537 -9.72 -3.11 -19.53
CA TYR A 537 -9.02 -4.17 -18.78
C TYR A 537 -9.53 -4.34 -17.33
N TRP A 538 -10.50 -3.52 -16.88
CA TRP A 538 -11.24 -3.69 -15.61
C TRP A 538 -12.62 -4.32 -15.81
N GLU A 539 -12.94 -4.86 -16.99
CA GLU A 539 -14.28 -5.42 -17.27
C GLU A 539 -14.74 -6.45 -16.23
N ALA A 540 -13.82 -7.31 -15.76
CA ALA A 540 -14.12 -8.29 -14.71
C ALA A 540 -14.49 -7.65 -13.35
N PHE A 541 -14.11 -6.38 -13.15
CA PHE A 541 -14.33 -5.61 -11.92
C PHE A 541 -15.51 -4.64 -12.01
N ARG A 542 -16.05 -4.43 -13.21
CA ARG A 542 -17.12 -3.44 -13.47
C ARG A 542 -18.34 -3.65 -12.59
N GLN A 543 -18.80 -4.90 -12.47
CA GLN A 543 -20.01 -5.22 -11.70
C GLN A 543 -19.84 -4.88 -10.22
N SER A 544 -18.69 -5.20 -9.64
CA SER A 544 -18.36 -4.84 -8.26
C SER A 544 -18.45 -3.32 -8.03
N LEU A 545 -17.86 -2.53 -8.92
CA LEU A 545 -17.91 -1.06 -8.83
C LEU A 545 -19.36 -0.53 -8.96
N TYR A 546 -20.19 -1.14 -9.81
CA TYR A 546 -21.58 -0.72 -9.97
C TYR A 546 -22.44 -1.08 -8.75
N ASP A 547 -22.18 -2.22 -8.11
CA ASP A 547 -22.91 -2.63 -6.90
C ASP A 547 -22.52 -1.76 -5.71
N GLU A 548 -21.25 -1.45 -5.57
CA GLU A 548 -20.73 -0.63 -4.49
C GLU A 548 -21.11 0.84 -4.65
N LEU A 549 -20.85 1.43 -5.82
CA LEU A 549 -21.02 2.85 -6.08
C LEU A 549 -22.38 3.20 -6.70
N GLY A 550 -22.94 2.31 -7.50
CA GLY A 550 -24.16 2.47 -8.27
C GLY A 550 -23.94 2.38 -9.78
N ASP A 551 -24.95 1.89 -10.50
CA ASP A 551 -24.95 1.81 -11.97
C ASP A 551 -25.32 3.17 -12.58
N PRO A 552 -24.48 3.79 -13.43
CA PRO A 552 -24.77 5.07 -14.06
C PRO A 552 -26.03 5.07 -14.95
N SER A 553 -26.51 3.89 -15.38
CA SER A 553 -27.74 3.77 -16.16
C SER A 553 -29.02 3.86 -15.31
N THR A 554 -28.98 3.46 -14.05
CA THR A 554 -30.13 3.42 -13.12
C THR A 554 -30.01 4.40 -11.96
N ASP A 555 -28.78 4.72 -11.49
CA ASP A 555 -28.51 5.52 -10.30
C ASP A 555 -27.97 6.93 -10.63
N ARG A 556 -28.15 7.40 -11.87
CA ARG A 556 -27.53 8.61 -12.40
C ARG A 556 -27.75 9.86 -11.52
N GLU A 557 -28.95 10.05 -11.01
CA GLU A 557 -29.27 11.21 -10.16
C GLU A 557 -28.53 11.16 -8.83
N ARG A 558 -28.43 9.99 -8.21
CA ARG A 558 -27.67 9.80 -6.97
C ARG A 558 -26.18 10.02 -7.22
N LEU A 559 -25.62 9.38 -8.26
CA LEU A 559 -24.21 9.56 -8.64
C LEU A 559 -23.88 11.03 -8.92
N ARG A 560 -24.79 11.76 -9.58
CA ARG A 560 -24.64 13.19 -9.79
C ARG A 560 -24.67 13.97 -8.47
N SER A 561 -25.54 13.61 -7.54
CA SER A 561 -25.71 14.32 -6.27
C SER A 561 -24.49 14.19 -5.34
N ILE A 562 -23.68 13.14 -5.50
CA ILE A 562 -22.43 12.91 -4.75
C ILE A 562 -21.17 13.29 -5.54
N SER A 563 -21.30 13.89 -6.73
CA SER A 563 -20.19 14.29 -7.60
C SER A 563 -19.81 15.77 -7.37
N PRO A 564 -18.66 16.06 -6.73
CA PRO A 564 -18.28 17.42 -6.33
C PRO A 564 -18.19 18.42 -7.47
N VAL A 565 -17.90 17.98 -8.70
CA VAL A 565 -17.77 18.85 -9.87
C VAL A 565 -19.01 19.72 -10.13
N PHE A 566 -20.20 19.22 -9.77
CA PHE A 566 -21.46 19.93 -9.94
C PHE A 566 -21.75 20.96 -8.82
N PHE A 567 -20.87 21.06 -7.83
CA PHE A 567 -21.04 21.87 -6.63
C PHE A 567 -19.77 22.70 -6.30
N GLY A 568 -18.93 22.98 -7.29
CA GLY A 568 -17.71 23.76 -7.08
C GLY A 568 -17.97 25.19 -6.60
N ASP A 569 -19.12 25.74 -6.90
CA ASP A 569 -19.60 27.04 -6.38
C ASP A 569 -19.85 27.03 -4.85
N LYS A 570 -20.00 25.85 -4.25
CA LYS A 570 -20.15 25.69 -2.80
C LYS A 570 -18.81 25.62 -2.06
N VAL A 571 -17.70 25.39 -2.76
CA VAL A 571 -16.36 25.36 -2.17
C VAL A 571 -16.00 26.77 -1.68
N LYS A 572 -15.70 26.92 -0.38
CA LYS A 572 -15.43 28.23 0.23
C LYS A 572 -13.95 28.40 0.64
N SER A 573 -13.26 27.31 0.85
CA SER A 573 -11.87 27.31 1.31
C SER A 573 -10.91 26.97 0.17
N PRO A 574 -9.65 27.42 0.21
CA PRO A 574 -8.66 27.16 -0.83
C PRO A 574 -8.46 25.67 -1.13
N VAL A 575 -8.31 25.33 -2.41
CA VAL A 575 -8.04 23.95 -2.86
C VAL A 575 -6.81 23.91 -3.75
N LEU A 576 -5.99 22.86 -3.57
CA LEU A 576 -4.97 22.47 -4.53
C LEU A 576 -5.43 21.18 -5.23
N VAL A 577 -5.41 21.18 -6.56
CA VAL A 577 -5.66 19.99 -7.39
C VAL A 577 -4.35 19.58 -8.04
N VAL A 578 -4.03 18.28 -7.98
CA VAL A 578 -2.82 17.71 -8.60
C VAL A 578 -3.20 16.51 -9.46
N GLN A 579 -2.75 16.46 -10.71
CA GLN A 579 -3.20 15.49 -11.70
C GLN A 579 -2.06 15.00 -12.59
N GLY A 580 -2.05 13.70 -12.92
CA GLY A 580 -1.28 13.15 -14.02
C GLY A 580 -2.05 13.26 -15.34
N LYS A 581 -1.41 13.70 -16.41
CA LYS A 581 -2.07 13.92 -17.71
C LYS A 581 -2.55 12.63 -18.36
N ASN A 582 -1.80 11.54 -18.16
CA ASN A 582 -2.02 10.24 -18.80
C ASN A 582 -2.85 9.28 -17.92
N ASP A 583 -3.50 9.80 -16.88
CA ASP A 583 -4.28 9.00 -15.93
C ASP A 583 -5.44 8.26 -16.62
N PRO A 584 -5.43 6.91 -16.70
CA PRO A 584 -6.49 6.15 -17.34
C PRO A 584 -7.68 5.83 -16.43
N ARG A 585 -7.52 6.05 -15.10
CA ARG A 585 -8.55 5.72 -14.10
C ARG A 585 -9.42 6.91 -13.78
N VAL A 586 -8.79 8.06 -13.48
CA VAL A 586 -9.45 9.34 -13.26
C VAL A 586 -8.97 10.30 -14.34
N LEU A 587 -9.79 10.44 -15.38
CA LEU A 587 -9.41 11.20 -16.55
C LEU A 587 -9.11 12.66 -16.18
N LYS A 588 -8.05 13.22 -16.76
CA LYS A 588 -7.63 14.63 -16.51
C LYS A 588 -8.77 15.63 -16.62
N ILE A 589 -9.74 15.37 -17.51
CA ILE A 589 -10.91 16.24 -17.70
C ILE A 589 -11.73 16.42 -16.42
N GLU A 590 -11.73 15.45 -15.50
CA GLU A 590 -12.43 15.58 -14.21
C GLU A 590 -11.79 16.64 -13.34
N SER A 591 -10.46 16.67 -13.29
CA SER A 591 -9.70 17.71 -12.58
C SER A 591 -9.84 19.07 -13.27
N ASP A 592 -9.80 19.13 -14.62
CA ASP A 592 -9.98 20.37 -15.39
C ASP A 592 -11.34 21.02 -15.09
N GLU A 593 -12.43 20.24 -15.15
CA GLU A 593 -13.79 20.72 -14.89
C GLU A 593 -13.99 21.10 -13.42
N MET A 594 -13.41 20.36 -12.48
CA MET A 594 -13.48 20.70 -11.06
C MET A 594 -12.81 22.04 -10.76
N VAL A 595 -11.61 22.25 -11.31
CA VAL A 595 -10.88 23.52 -11.19
C VAL A 595 -11.69 24.68 -11.76
N GLU A 596 -12.29 24.50 -12.93
CA GLU A 596 -13.15 25.53 -13.55
C GLU A 596 -14.41 25.82 -12.72
N SER A 597 -15.04 24.77 -12.19
CA SER A 597 -16.22 24.87 -11.33
C SER A 597 -15.92 25.67 -10.06
N ILE A 598 -14.78 25.41 -9.39
CA ILE A 598 -14.36 26.17 -8.20
C ILE A 598 -14.05 27.63 -8.56
N ARG A 599 -13.33 27.90 -9.65
CA ARG A 599 -12.99 29.26 -10.11
C ARG A 599 -14.22 30.07 -10.40
N SER A 600 -15.20 29.46 -11.07
CA SER A 600 -16.49 30.09 -11.38
C SER A 600 -17.26 30.43 -10.11
N GLY A 601 -17.10 29.69 -9.02
CA GLY A 601 -17.64 30.00 -7.70
C GLY A 601 -16.90 31.12 -6.95
N GLY A 602 -15.76 31.58 -7.47
CA GLY A 602 -14.96 32.67 -6.90
C GLY A 602 -13.95 32.25 -5.84
N THR A 603 -13.79 30.92 -5.57
CA THR A 603 -12.83 30.41 -4.60
C THR A 603 -11.47 30.17 -5.25
N PHE A 604 -10.41 30.42 -4.49
CA PHE A 604 -9.05 30.17 -4.94
C PHE A 604 -8.78 28.68 -5.13
N VAL A 605 -8.33 28.31 -6.33
CA VAL A 605 -7.85 26.95 -6.64
C VAL A 605 -6.55 27.03 -7.40
N ASP A 606 -5.55 26.31 -6.87
CA ASP A 606 -4.27 26.08 -7.53
C ASP A 606 -4.29 24.74 -8.26
N TYR A 607 -3.59 24.61 -9.39
CA TYR A 607 -3.64 23.41 -10.23
C TYR A 607 -2.25 23.03 -10.74
N LEU A 608 -1.80 21.82 -10.37
CA LEU A 608 -0.53 21.25 -10.81
C LEU A 608 -0.81 20.01 -11.67
N VAL A 609 -0.27 20.00 -12.89
CA VAL A 609 -0.40 18.88 -13.83
C VAL A 609 1.00 18.36 -14.19
N PHE A 610 1.19 17.05 -14.12
CA PHE A 610 2.38 16.37 -14.62
C PHE A 610 2.07 15.74 -15.98
N ASP A 611 2.73 16.26 -17.04
CA ASP A 611 2.48 15.84 -18.42
C ASP A 611 2.90 14.39 -18.74
N ASP A 612 3.72 13.81 -17.89
CA ASP A 612 4.39 12.52 -18.07
C ASP A 612 4.10 11.51 -16.96
N GLU A 613 2.99 11.70 -16.23
CA GLU A 613 2.52 10.80 -15.17
C GLU A 613 1.07 10.35 -15.44
N GLY A 614 0.73 9.19 -14.88
CA GLY A 614 -0.61 8.61 -14.88
C GLY A 614 -1.32 8.70 -13.54
N HIS A 615 -1.98 7.59 -13.10
CA HIS A 615 -2.65 7.49 -11.81
C HIS A 615 -1.66 7.20 -10.68
N GLY A 616 -0.84 8.19 -10.35
CA GLY A 616 0.28 8.13 -9.41
C GLY A 616 1.52 8.80 -10.01
N PHE A 617 2.46 9.17 -9.15
CA PHE A 617 3.70 9.83 -9.59
C PHE A 617 4.87 8.88 -9.39
N SER A 618 5.37 8.31 -10.48
CA SER A 618 6.44 7.34 -10.48
C SER A 618 7.82 8.02 -10.48
N LYS A 619 7.92 9.19 -11.10
CA LYS A 619 9.17 9.94 -11.25
C LYS A 619 9.51 10.69 -9.97
N LYS A 620 10.74 10.51 -9.50
CA LYS A 620 11.20 11.12 -8.24
C LYS A 620 11.12 12.66 -8.27
N ALA A 621 11.44 13.27 -9.40
CA ALA A 621 11.34 14.72 -9.58
C ALA A 621 9.90 15.23 -9.37
N ASN A 622 8.92 14.55 -9.97
CA ASN A 622 7.51 14.91 -9.84
C ASN A 622 7.00 14.70 -8.40
N ARG A 623 7.45 13.63 -7.72
CA ARG A 623 7.14 13.40 -6.30
C ARG A 623 7.70 14.48 -5.39
N ILE A 624 8.92 14.97 -5.66
CA ILE A 624 9.54 16.09 -4.93
C ILE A 624 8.74 17.36 -5.15
N GLU A 625 8.42 17.68 -6.41
CA GLU A 625 7.64 18.87 -6.77
C GLU A 625 6.25 18.83 -6.09
N ALA A 626 5.55 17.71 -6.17
CA ALA A 626 4.26 17.53 -5.51
C ALA A 626 4.36 17.74 -3.99
N SER A 627 5.36 17.12 -3.33
CA SER A 627 5.56 17.24 -1.88
C SER A 627 5.89 18.67 -1.44
N ASN A 628 6.73 19.39 -2.20
CA ASN A 628 7.01 20.81 -1.98
C ASN A 628 5.75 21.66 -2.19
N LYS A 629 4.95 21.35 -3.21
CA LYS A 629 3.70 22.05 -3.51
C LYS A 629 2.68 21.88 -2.37
N TYR A 630 2.52 20.66 -1.83
CA TYR A 630 1.66 20.41 -0.67
C TYR A 630 2.10 21.25 0.53
N LEU A 631 3.39 21.19 0.88
CA LEU A 631 3.91 21.93 2.03
C LEU A 631 3.74 23.43 1.85
N SER A 632 4.06 24.00 0.68
CA SER A 632 3.94 25.43 0.43
C SER A 632 2.47 25.88 0.47
N PHE A 633 1.56 25.05 -0.04
CA PHE A 633 0.13 25.31 -0.01
C PHE A 633 -0.41 25.32 1.43
N PHE A 634 -0.07 24.32 2.22
CA PHE A 634 -0.45 24.28 3.64
C PHE A 634 0.16 25.45 4.44
N LYS A 635 1.43 25.81 4.22
CA LYS A 635 2.05 26.98 4.88
C LYS A 635 1.35 28.30 4.57
N THR A 636 0.70 28.40 3.41
CA THR A 636 0.01 29.62 2.98
C THR A 636 -1.40 29.73 3.52
N TYR A 637 -2.14 28.62 3.59
CA TYR A 637 -3.58 28.63 3.81
C TYR A 637 -4.03 27.90 5.08
N LEU A 638 -3.15 27.16 5.71
CA LEU A 638 -3.38 26.43 6.96
C LEU A 638 -2.46 26.93 8.08
#